data_72883e32bd4dd7d4f73af3b67d7dee5e
#
_entry.id   72883e32bd4dd7d4f73af3b67d7dee5e
#
_cell.length_a   1.000
_cell.length_b   1.000
_cell.length_c   1.000
_cell.angle_alpha   90.00
_cell.angle_beta   90.00
_cell.angle_gamma   90.00
#
_symmetry.space_group_name_H-M   'P 1'
#
loop_
_entity.id
_entity.type
_entity.pdbx_description
1 polymer ?
#
loop_
_entity_poly.entity_id
_entity_poly.type
_entity_poly.pdbx_seq_one_letter_code
_entity_poly.pdbx_strand_id
1 'polypeptide(L)'
;ITSTSSFSDFPEEFIDKDFVNALNWASDAEYKIDEDYYDFIKKLLYFEDDKGKAKFYNERNEFRKYIASRGDSYERFKAMEWLRENDRSFSNQQFIDHRARIYERGLIGPQAGETFRPFLNTAKVKSFSPETFRTFQDQVGSFLGGLNDRFEGRYNSLSFSGRQRIAEKWRPELVRIGNHMLRGKPADIRAILESDIVSMVDGEELAKFFRLALETAKIDNYLNGSYTRNSLEKLREYKTALALEQDASSSGAQIIALTTKNKQLAELSNVVPTPYKKRLYDEIAAATFNDPKFREINKKLGLTEKDLRKAAKAQNMVTFYGAGERTGALNVEGKLSKILEKDANVLVVKASEREAVLNEISARMARYEKFDPETYAELKALRENVKDIFNKGLDPGDDILDQLYFLDPKTLDLVEKMSASYTKVITPGDFKLIAEIMSEHLAERTPILKDFTKFFGRLAEDYLANAKPSKSDFDWKTISKLTLRGNRKKGYVLPNRVSELLGLKAGEPISEKALKRFGFWKPDGTLSEIIYGVKSPDDRRTGAKYFKVEILQVKDLFEFELFYANKLPKSWTNVPWVNFDGKILEQNFTQSFQERLLYKDKNGVWNTNILQVPQKTDATWWEQVINKSGKINDIADTTKARTAYAVNGNHSNDATLVKNFHLWGLENNVQTATIHDAFFTNISDMLNGRDALKQIYANSLKANVVEAVLDEMLARGLPKKLYNQYMEEAISKGLIPVPGVSKIGNKVLTEKDILKAEDILRGIKDDFEEDYGWYGVG
;
A
#
# COMPACT_ATOMS: atom_id res chain seq x y z
N ILE A 1 3.24 19.30 -2.24
CA ILE A 1 2.98 19.55 -3.67
C ILE A 1 1.67 18.83 -3.98
N THR A 2 0.62 19.59 -4.27
CA THR A 2 -0.64 19.01 -4.75
C THR A 2 -0.46 18.63 -6.22
N SER A 3 -1.10 17.56 -6.66
CA SER A 3 -1.01 16.99 -8.01
C SER A 3 -1.38 17.94 -9.16
N THR A 4 -1.63 19.20 -8.89
CA THR A 4 -2.09 20.21 -9.85
C THR A 4 -1.20 21.43 -9.97
N SER A 5 -0.20 21.59 -9.08
CA SER A 5 0.76 22.71 -9.19
C SER A 5 1.93 22.28 -10.10
N SER A 6 2.13 23.03 -11.16
CA SER A 6 3.36 22.90 -11.97
C SER A 6 4.54 23.38 -11.13
N PHE A 7 5.71 22.78 -11.30
CA PHE A 7 6.95 23.23 -10.63
C PHE A 7 7.30 24.71 -10.95
N SER A 8 6.73 25.27 -12.03
CA SER A 8 6.88 26.66 -12.41
C SER A 8 6.31 27.66 -11.40
N ASP A 9 5.44 27.21 -10.50
CA ASP A 9 4.79 28.08 -9.50
C ASP A 9 5.59 28.24 -8.21
N PHE A 10 6.75 27.54 -8.09
CA PHE A 10 7.63 27.61 -6.92
C PHE A 10 8.89 28.39 -7.26
N PRO A 11 9.38 29.28 -6.34
CA PRO A 11 10.70 29.86 -6.48
C PRO A 11 11.78 28.78 -6.59
N GLU A 12 12.75 28.96 -7.48
CA GLU A 12 13.81 27.97 -7.74
C GLU A 12 14.57 27.55 -6.48
N GLU A 13 14.69 28.42 -5.50
CA GLU A 13 15.33 28.16 -4.21
C GLU A 13 14.65 27.11 -3.35
N PHE A 14 13.35 26.80 -3.60
CA PHE A 14 12.60 25.77 -2.89
C PHE A 14 12.54 24.43 -3.65
N ILE A 15 13.13 24.36 -4.83
CA ILE A 15 13.14 23.15 -5.64
C ILE A 15 14.37 22.30 -5.28
N ASP A 16 14.13 21.09 -4.78
CA ASP A 16 15.20 20.11 -4.58
C ASP A 16 15.65 19.60 -5.97
N LYS A 17 16.79 20.13 -6.45
CA LYS A 17 17.36 19.81 -7.76
C LYS A 17 17.64 18.31 -7.91
N ASP A 18 18.09 17.65 -6.86
CA ASP A 18 18.35 16.21 -6.89
C ASP A 18 17.07 15.42 -7.10
N PHE A 19 15.97 15.85 -6.46
CA PHE A 19 14.68 15.24 -6.67
C PHE A 19 14.16 15.42 -8.11
N VAL A 20 14.34 16.63 -8.65
CA VAL A 20 13.96 16.92 -10.05
C VAL A 20 14.79 16.08 -11.02
N ASN A 21 16.10 15.99 -10.81
CA ASN A 21 16.98 15.17 -11.61
C ASN A 21 16.58 13.68 -11.57
N ALA A 22 16.27 13.16 -10.39
CA ALA A 22 15.79 11.79 -10.22
C ALA A 22 14.46 11.54 -10.96
N LEU A 23 13.51 12.49 -10.86
CA LEU A 23 12.22 12.39 -11.56
C LEU A 23 12.38 12.45 -13.07
N ASN A 24 13.21 13.36 -13.57
CA ASN A 24 13.50 13.47 -15.01
C ASN A 24 14.13 12.18 -15.52
N TRP A 25 15.15 11.67 -14.82
CA TRP A 25 15.80 10.42 -15.18
C TRP A 25 14.83 9.24 -15.24
N ALA A 26 13.97 9.13 -14.22
CA ALA A 26 12.93 8.09 -14.19
C ALA A 26 11.87 8.27 -15.29
N SER A 27 11.55 9.53 -15.64
CA SER A 27 10.60 9.85 -16.73
C SER A 27 11.21 9.59 -18.12
N ASP A 28 12.52 9.71 -18.26
CA ASP A 28 13.25 9.44 -19.51
C ASP A 28 13.54 7.94 -19.72
N ALA A 29 13.16 7.09 -18.78
CA ALA A 29 13.30 5.65 -18.92
C ALA A 29 12.41 5.14 -20.06
N GLU A 30 13.02 4.63 -21.10
CA GLU A 30 12.33 4.14 -22.29
C GLU A 30 12.12 2.62 -22.27
N TYR A 31 10.93 2.22 -22.67
CA TYR A 31 10.51 0.82 -22.75
C TYR A 31 10.04 0.45 -24.15
N LYS A 32 10.17 -0.83 -24.49
CA LYS A 32 9.55 -1.47 -25.65
C LYS A 32 8.73 -2.66 -25.21
N ILE A 33 7.77 -3.05 -26.02
CA ILE A 33 7.01 -4.28 -25.79
C ILE A 33 7.82 -5.46 -26.31
N ASP A 34 7.95 -6.53 -25.51
CA ASP A 34 8.57 -7.78 -25.96
C ASP A 34 7.62 -8.49 -26.95
N GLU A 35 8.08 -8.64 -28.20
CA GLU A 35 7.25 -9.15 -29.29
C GLU A 35 6.87 -10.61 -29.08
N ASP A 36 7.84 -11.46 -28.74
CA ASP A 36 7.63 -12.90 -28.58
C ASP A 36 6.67 -13.19 -27.41
N TYR A 37 6.84 -12.44 -26.33
CA TYR A 37 5.97 -12.56 -25.15
C TYR A 37 4.55 -12.07 -25.47
N TYR A 38 4.43 -10.92 -26.14
CA TYR A 38 3.14 -10.37 -26.55
C TYR A 38 2.40 -11.33 -27.48
N ASP A 39 3.06 -11.86 -28.50
CA ASP A 39 2.49 -12.79 -29.45
C ASP A 39 2.01 -14.09 -28.79
N PHE A 40 2.79 -14.62 -27.86
CA PHE A 40 2.39 -15.78 -27.08
C PHE A 40 1.15 -15.49 -26.24
N ILE A 41 1.15 -14.39 -25.47
CA ILE A 41 0.01 -14.04 -24.62
C ILE A 41 -1.24 -13.77 -25.45
N LYS A 42 -1.11 -13.08 -26.59
CA LYS A 42 -2.22 -12.88 -27.51
C LYS A 42 -2.82 -14.21 -27.99
N LYS A 43 -1.97 -15.15 -28.42
CA LYS A 43 -2.40 -16.49 -28.81
C LYS A 43 -3.04 -17.26 -27.66
N LEU A 44 -2.46 -17.18 -26.46
CA LEU A 44 -3.01 -17.81 -25.26
C LEU A 44 -4.39 -17.28 -24.89
N LEU A 45 -4.62 -15.98 -24.98
CA LEU A 45 -5.91 -15.34 -24.68
C LEU A 45 -7.02 -15.71 -25.67
N TYR A 46 -6.67 -15.88 -26.94
CA TYR A 46 -7.61 -16.21 -28.00
C TYR A 46 -7.60 -17.68 -28.39
N PHE A 47 -6.89 -18.53 -27.64
CA PHE A 47 -6.83 -19.95 -27.90
C PHE A 47 -8.23 -20.59 -27.69
N GLU A 48 -8.78 -21.19 -28.77
CA GLU A 48 -10.01 -21.95 -28.74
C GLU A 48 -9.68 -23.43 -28.96
N ASP A 49 -10.15 -24.32 -28.06
CA ASP A 49 -10.02 -25.74 -28.20
C ASP A 49 -11.32 -26.29 -28.79
N ASP A 50 -11.24 -27.03 -29.91
CA ASP A 50 -12.38 -27.64 -30.60
C ASP A 50 -13.20 -28.63 -29.72
N LYS A 51 -12.60 -29.13 -28.63
CA LYS A 51 -13.21 -30.07 -27.70
C LYS A 51 -13.74 -29.49 -26.39
N GLY A 52 -13.59 -28.20 -26.16
CA GLY A 52 -13.87 -27.71 -24.81
C GLY A 52 -13.97 -26.26 -24.59
N LYS A 53 -14.84 -25.53 -25.27
CA LYS A 53 -15.23 -24.18 -24.83
C LYS A 53 -15.53 -24.12 -23.32
N ALA A 54 -16.01 -25.21 -22.71
CA ALA A 54 -16.32 -25.30 -21.29
C ALA A 54 -15.11 -25.63 -20.39
N LYS A 55 -14.18 -26.49 -20.83
CA LYS A 55 -13.04 -26.91 -20.00
C LYS A 55 -11.97 -25.84 -19.85
N PHE A 56 -11.75 -25.03 -20.88
CA PHE A 56 -10.82 -23.93 -20.87
C PHE A 56 -11.31 -22.76 -19.99
N TYR A 57 -12.63 -22.63 -19.84
CA TYR A 57 -13.26 -21.54 -19.09
C TYR A 57 -13.27 -21.77 -17.56
N ASN A 58 -13.24 -22.99 -17.06
CA ASN A 58 -13.66 -23.23 -15.68
C ASN A 58 -12.58 -23.54 -14.64
N GLU A 59 -11.42 -24.14 -14.97
CA GLU A 59 -10.54 -24.62 -13.91
C GLU A 59 -9.03 -24.30 -14.02
N ARG A 60 -8.52 -23.94 -15.20
CA ARG A 60 -7.07 -23.73 -15.40
C ARG A 60 -6.69 -22.38 -15.97
N ASN A 61 -7.62 -21.45 -16.03
CA ASN A 61 -7.39 -20.16 -16.66
C ASN A 61 -7.39 -18.98 -15.66
N GLU A 62 -6.68 -19.14 -14.56
CA GLU A 62 -6.53 -18.07 -13.57
C GLU A 62 -5.88 -16.85 -14.19
N PHE A 63 -4.91 -17.04 -15.09
CA PHE A 63 -4.27 -15.93 -15.80
C PHE A 63 -5.25 -15.16 -16.70
N ARG A 64 -6.11 -15.85 -17.46
CA ARG A 64 -7.16 -15.20 -18.27
C ARG A 64 -8.22 -14.54 -17.40
N LYS A 65 -8.65 -15.19 -16.32
CA LYS A 65 -9.54 -14.60 -15.32
C LYS A 65 -8.91 -13.38 -14.67
N TYR A 66 -7.64 -13.47 -14.36
CA TYR A 66 -6.89 -12.37 -13.76
C TYR A 66 -6.76 -11.18 -14.70
N ILE A 67 -6.43 -11.39 -15.98
CA ILE A 67 -6.40 -10.33 -17.00
C ILE A 67 -7.81 -9.78 -17.25
N ALA A 68 -8.81 -10.63 -17.41
CA ALA A 68 -10.19 -10.22 -17.69
C ALA A 68 -10.88 -9.52 -16.52
N SER A 69 -10.47 -9.80 -15.28
CA SER A 69 -11.05 -9.16 -14.08
C SER A 69 -10.63 -7.70 -13.88
N ARG A 70 -9.59 -7.25 -14.58
CA ARG A 70 -9.12 -5.87 -14.52
C ARG A 70 -9.69 -5.05 -15.67
N GLY A 71 -10.60 -4.13 -15.38
CA GLY A 71 -11.37 -3.33 -16.36
C GLY A 71 -10.55 -2.64 -17.45
N ASP A 72 -9.29 -2.27 -17.16
CA ASP A 72 -8.40 -1.56 -18.08
C ASP A 72 -7.61 -2.49 -19.01
N SER A 73 -7.77 -3.80 -18.91
CA SER A 73 -6.91 -4.76 -19.60
C SER A 73 -7.00 -4.66 -21.13
N TYR A 74 -8.19 -4.45 -21.65
CA TYR A 74 -8.41 -4.30 -23.09
C TYR A 74 -7.66 -3.09 -23.65
N GLU A 75 -7.77 -1.94 -23.01
CA GLU A 75 -7.13 -0.71 -23.46
C GLU A 75 -5.61 -0.81 -23.38
N ARG A 76 -5.10 -1.47 -22.37
CA ARG A 76 -3.67 -1.76 -22.23
C ARG A 76 -3.16 -2.66 -23.35
N PHE A 77 -3.88 -3.73 -23.68
CA PHE A 77 -3.52 -4.60 -24.79
C PHE A 77 -3.55 -3.86 -26.14
N LYS A 78 -4.55 -2.99 -26.36
CA LYS A 78 -4.62 -2.17 -27.57
C LYS A 78 -3.48 -1.16 -27.66
N ALA A 79 -3.10 -0.54 -26.57
CA ALA A 79 -1.96 0.35 -26.52
C ALA A 79 -0.65 -0.40 -26.80
N MET A 80 -0.44 -1.60 -26.23
CA MET A 80 0.72 -2.43 -26.52
C MET A 80 0.76 -2.87 -27.99
N GLU A 81 -0.39 -3.27 -28.57
CA GLU A 81 -0.51 -3.63 -29.98
C GLU A 81 -0.07 -2.49 -30.88
N TRP A 82 -0.57 -1.27 -30.63
CA TRP A 82 -0.21 -0.08 -31.37
C TRP A 82 1.29 0.27 -31.27
N LEU A 83 1.86 0.21 -30.07
CA LEU A 83 3.30 0.48 -29.85
C LEU A 83 4.17 -0.51 -30.64
N ARG A 84 3.81 -1.77 -30.64
CA ARG A 84 4.51 -2.82 -31.36
C ARG A 84 4.41 -2.66 -32.87
N GLU A 85 3.21 -2.47 -33.40
CA GLU A 85 2.97 -2.32 -34.84
C GLU A 85 3.68 -1.12 -35.43
N ASN A 86 3.97 -0.11 -34.61
CA ASN A 86 4.69 1.10 -35.05
C ASN A 86 6.17 1.11 -34.63
N ASP A 87 6.70 -0.01 -34.07
CA ASP A 87 8.07 -0.12 -33.52
C ASP A 87 8.45 1.07 -32.62
N ARG A 88 7.56 1.45 -31.70
CA ARG A 88 7.74 2.59 -30.84
C ARG A 88 8.23 2.19 -29.46
N SER A 89 9.26 2.89 -28.98
CA SER A 89 9.52 2.99 -27.54
C SER A 89 8.58 4.00 -26.90
N PHE A 90 8.41 3.89 -25.61
CA PHE A 90 7.62 4.84 -24.82
C PHE A 90 8.28 5.07 -23.47
N SER A 91 7.99 6.21 -22.89
CA SER A 91 8.33 6.56 -21.52
C SER A 91 7.09 7.10 -20.81
N ASN A 92 7.12 7.09 -19.49
CA ASN A 92 5.99 7.54 -18.68
C ASN A 92 6.42 8.69 -17.78
N GLN A 93 5.60 9.72 -17.73
CA GLN A 93 5.81 10.83 -16.81
C GLN A 93 5.74 10.35 -15.38
N GLN A 94 6.71 10.73 -14.58
CA GLN A 94 6.73 10.48 -13.14
C GLN A 94 6.18 11.68 -12.39
N PHE A 95 5.53 11.43 -11.24
CA PHE A 95 5.07 12.46 -10.32
C PHE A 95 5.27 12.00 -8.87
N ILE A 96 5.22 12.95 -7.95
CA ILE A 96 5.36 12.64 -6.52
C ILE A 96 4.07 12.92 -5.76
N ASP A 97 3.83 12.14 -4.73
CA ASP A 97 2.75 12.42 -3.76
C ASP A 97 3.25 13.30 -2.59
N HIS A 98 2.36 13.59 -1.66
CA HIS A 98 2.66 14.40 -0.46
C HIS A 98 3.68 13.75 0.50
N ARG A 99 4.05 12.49 0.29
CA ARG A 99 5.06 11.74 1.03
C ARG A 99 6.39 11.67 0.28
N ALA A 100 6.48 12.36 -0.84
CA ALA A 100 7.57 12.35 -1.81
C ALA A 100 7.77 11.00 -2.55
N ARG A 101 6.80 10.06 -2.48
CA ARG A 101 6.87 8.82 -3.26
C ARG A 101 6.65 9.07 -4.73
N ILE A 102 7.46 8.40 -5.56
CA ILE A 102 7.42 8.51 -7.01
C ILE A 102 6.36 7.55 -7.58
N TYR A 103 5.48 8.08 -8.41
CA TYR A 103 4.43 7.36 -9.12
C TYR A 103 4.50 7.64 -10.61
N GLU A 104 4.08 6.65 -11.38
CA GLU A 104 4.07 6.67 -12.83
C GLU A 104 2.68 7.02 -13.37
N ARG A 105 2.62 7.87 -14.41
CA ARG A 105 1.41 8.13 -15.19
C ARG A 105 1.53 7.45 -16.55
N GLY A 106 0.75 6.39 -16.73
CA GLY A 106 0.71 5.65 -17.99
C GLY A 106 -0.23 4.45 -17.89
N LEU A 107 -0.73 4.01 -19.03
CA LEU A 107 -1.51 2.77 -19.13
C LEU A 107 -0.62 1.54 -19.01
N ILE A 108 0.60 1.64 -19.49
CA ILE A 108 1.60 0.59 -19.57
C ILE A 108 2.89 1.11 -18.93
N GLY A 109 3.49 0.33 -18.06
CA GLY A 109 4.75 0.69 -17.41
C GLY A 109 5.07 -0.23 -16.24
N PRO A 110 6.22 -0.09 -15.59
CA PRO A 110 6.60 -0.90 -14.43
C PRO A 110 5.56 -0.90 -13.31
N GLN A 111 4.88 0.23 -13.07
CA GLN A 111 3.84 0.35 -12.03
C GLN A 111 2.44 -0.10 -12.48
N ALA A 112 2.26 -0.51 -13.74
CA ALA A 112 0.96 -0.93 -14.26
C ALA A 112 0.43 -2.25 -13.68
N GLY A 113 1.24 -2.98 -12.90
CA GLY A 113 0.89 -4.21 -12.21
C GLY A 113 1.65 -5.43 -12.69
N GLU A 114 1.71 -6.46 -11.86
CA GLU A 114 2.53 -7.67 -12.06
C GLU A 114 2.25 -8.41 -13.36
N THR A 115 0.99 -8.42 -13.80
CA THR A 115 0.59 -9.07 -15.06
C THR A 115 1.16 -8.38 -16.30
N PHE A 116 1.37 -7.05 -16.24
CA PHE A 116 1.77 -6.25 -17.41
C PHE A 116 3.27 -5.99 -17.47
N ARG A 117 4.00 -6.06 -16.35
CA ARG A 117 5.46 -5.89 -16.33
C ARG A 117 6.22 -6.85 -17.24
N PRO A 118 5.87 -8.15 -17.33
CA PRO A 118 6.56 -9.10 -18.20
C PRO A 118 6.53 -8.77 -19.70
N PHE A 119 5.64 -7.87 -20.12
CA PHE A 119 5.64 -7.37 -21.51
C PHE A 119 6.74 -6.35 -21.79
N LEU A 120 7.39 -5.82 -20.74
CA LEU A 120 8.31 -4.70 -20.87
C LEU A 120 9.75 -5.17 -21.09
N ASN A 121 10.37 -4.58 -22.08
CA ASN A 121 11.80 -4.57 -22.29
C ASN A 121 12.33 -3.16 -22.06
N THR A 122 13.60 -3.01 -21.65
CA THR A 122 14.27 -1.72 -21.79
C THR A 122 14.45 -1.40 -23.27
N ALA A 123 14.30 -0.14 -23.68
CA ALA A 123 14.53 0.22 -25.09
C ALA A 123 16.00 0.02 -25.49
N LYS A 124 16.94 0.20 -24.55
CA LYS A 124 18.36 -0.06 -24.74
C LYS A 124 18.68 -1.53 -24.45
N VAL A 125 19.26 -2.21 -25.41
CA VAL A 125 19.79 -3.57 -25.25
C VAL A 125 21.18 -3.54 -24.65
N LYS A 126 21.52 -4.53 -23.82
CA LYS A 126 22.83 -4.68 -23.19
C LYS A 126 23.41 -6.07 -23.42
N SER A 127 24.73 -6.19 -23.32
CA SER A 127 25.42 -7.47 -23.42
C SER A 127 25.09 -8.34 -22.22
N PHE A 128 24.91 -9.61 -22.46
CA PHE A 128 24.59 -10.62 -21.47
C PHE A 128 25.85 -11.40 -21.11
N SER A 129 26.50 -11.03 -20.02
CA SER A 129 27.73 -11.69 -19.59
C SER A 129 27.48 -13.02 -18.86
N PRO A 130 28.51 -13.86 -18.63
CA PRO A 130 28.39 -15.02 -17.76
C PRO A 130 27.90 -14.65 -16.34
N GLU A 131 28.31 -13.51 -15.81
CA GLU A 131 27.85 -12.97 -14.52
C GLU A 131 26.36 -12.60 -14.56
N THR A 132 25.91 -11.98 -15.65
CA THR A 132 24.49 -11.71 -15.91
C THR A 132 23.69 -13.01 -15.98
N PHE A 133 24.24 -14.06 -16.61
CA PHE A 133 23.61 -15.38 -16.65
C PHE A 133 23.41 -15.97 -15.26
N ARG A 134 24.42 -15.90 -14.40
CA ARG A 134 24.29 -16.35 -13.00
C ARG A 134 23.21 -15.54 -12.24
N THR A 135 23.16 -14.23 -12.47
CA THR A 135 22.13 -13.37 -11.90
C THR A 135 20.73 -13.76 -12.41
N PHE A 136 20.62 -14.07 -13.69
CA PHE A 136 19.37 -14.57 -14.27
C PHE A 136 18.94 -15.91 -13.65
N GLN A 137 19.88 -16.87 -13.52
CA GLN A 137 19.61 -18.13 -12.85
C GLN A 137 19.20 -17.93 -11.39
N ASP A 138 19.81 -16.96 -10.69
CA ASP A 138 19.41 -16.59 -9.33
C ASP A 138 17.97 -16.07 -9.28
N GLN A 139 17.56 -15.24 -10.24
CA GLN A 139 16.18 -14.75 -10.32
C GLN A 139 15.19 -15.87 -10.66
N VAL A 140 15.52 -16.76 -11.58
CA VAL A 140 14.70 -17.94 -11.91
C VAL A 140 14.56 -18.84 -10.68
N GLY A 141 15.65 -19.15 -10.00
CA GLY A 141 15.65 -19.99 -8.80
C GLY A 141 14.92 -19.33 -7.63
N SER A 142 15.03 -18.02 -7.47
CA SER A 142 14.26 -17.24 -6.47
C SER A 142 12.76 -17.32 -6.74
N PHE A 143 12.38 -17.15 -7.99
CA PHE A 143 10.99 -17.24 -8.42
C PHE A 143 10.40 -18.64 -8.18
N LEU A 144 11.06 -19.68 -8.69
CA LEU A 144 10.63 -21.07 -8.52
C LEU A 144 10.59 -21.49 -7.04
N GLY A 145 11.55 -21.04 -6.25
CA GLY A 145 11.57 -21.28 -4.81
C GLY A 145 10.47 -20.52 -4.05
N GLY A 146 9.94 -19.44 -4.61
CA GLY A 146 8.81 -18.67 -4.06
C GLY A 146 7.44 -19.32 -4.27
N LEU A 147 7.32 -20.18 -5.31
CA LEU A 147 6.05 -20.67 -5.81
C LEU A 147 5.40 -21.76 -4.96
N ASN A 148 6.00 -22.35 -4.01
CA ASN A 148 5.39 -23.31 -3.10
C ASN A 148 6.33 -24.43 -2.65
N ASP A 149 5.94 -25.11 -1.55
CA ASP A 149 6.49 -26.39 -1.10
C ASP A 149 6.34 -27.54 -2.14
N ARG A 150 5.61 -27.29 -3.23
CA ARG A 150 5.48 -28.22 -4.36
C ARG A 150 6.78 -28.41 -5.15
N PHE A 151 7.71 -27.46 -5.05
CA PHE A 151 9.04 -27.54 -5.64
C PHE A 151 10.10 -27.93 -4.59
N GLU A 152 9.92 -29.02 -3.87
CA GLU A 152 10.93 -29.63 -2.98
C GLU A 152 11.48 -28.72 -1.86
N GLY A 153 10.59 -28.02 -1.15
CA GLY A 153 10.97 -27.35 0.08
C GLY A 153 11.22 -25.83 -0.04
N ARG A 154 11.63 -25.20 1.04
CA ARG A 154 11.69 -23.74 1.24
C ARG A 154 12.85 -23.06 0.48
N TYR A 155 12.83 -23.10 -0.82
CA TYR A 155 13.91 -22.68 -1.69
C TYR A 155 14.23 -21.19 -1.73
N ASN A 156 13.27 -20.31 -1.47
CA ASN A 156 13.57 -18.88 -1.43
C ASN A 156 14.33 -18.45 -0.16
N SER A 157 14.66 -19.40 0.74
CA SER A 157 15.65 -19.22 1.80
C SER A 157 17.04 -19.73 1.41
N LEU A 158 17.18 -20.29 0.22
CA LEU A 158 18.48 -20.75 -0.24
C LEU A 158 19.38 -19.57 -0.56
N SER A 159 20.67 -19.82 -0.43
CA SER A 159 21.74 -18.99 -0.94
C SER A 159 21.64 -18.76 -2.45
N PHE A 160 22.43 -17.87 -2.97
CA PHE A 160 22.55 -17.66 -4.41
C PHE A 160 22.90 -18.95 -5.16
N SER A 161 23.87 -19.72 -4.68
CA SER A 161 24.23 -21.00 -5.28
C SER A 161 23.10 -22.03 -5.21
N GLY A 162 22.37 -22.08 -4.11
CA GLY A 162 21.21 -22.95 -3.96
C GLY A 162 20.10 -22.61 -4.96
N ARG A 163 19.83 -21.34 -5.19
CA ARG A 163 18.84 -20.90 -6.18
C ARG A 163 19.27 -21.19 -7.61
N GLN A 164 20.55 -20.99 -7.92
CA GLN A 164 21.10 -21.35 -9.22
C GLN A 164 20.96 -22.85 -9.51
N ARG A 165 21.24 -23.72 -8.54
CA ARG A 165 21.02 -25.18 -8.67
C ARG A 165 19.57 -25.53 -8.98
N ILE A 166 18.59 -24.79 -8.42
CA ILE A 166 17.18 -24.99 -8.75
C ILE A 166 16.86 -24.54 -10.15
N ALA A 167 17.36 -23.38 -10.56
CA ALA A 167 17.22 -22.93 -11.94
C ALA A 167 17.79 -23.95 -12.92
N GLU A 168 18.93 -24.53 -12.63
CA GLU A 168 19.56 -25.59 -13.43
C GLU A 168 18.72 -26.87 -13.47
N LYS A 169 18.21 -27.30 -12.32
CA LYS A 169 17.33 -28.49 -12.23
C LYS A 169 16.10 -28.36 -13.12
N TRP A 170 15.46 -27.18 -13.10
CA TRP A 170 14.23 -26.95 -13.84
C TRP A 170 14.43 -26.37 -15.25
N ARG A 171 15.67 -26.05 -15.63
CA ARG A 171 15.99 -25.50 -16.95
C ARG A 171 15.42 -26.31 -18.11
N PRO A 172 15.54 -27.65 -18.17
CA PRO A 172 15.02 -28.42 -19.30
C PRO A 172 13.52 -28.18 -19.52
N GLU A 173 12.75 -28.10 -18.44
CA GLU A 173 11.32 -27.87 -18.51
C GLU A 173 10.97 -26.44 -18.91
N LEU A 174 11.71 -25.45 -18.34
CA LEU A 174 11.56 -24.04 -18.75
C LEU A 174 11.91 -23.85 -20.22
N VAL A 175 12.98 -24.48 -20.71
CA VAL A 175 13.37 -24.47 -22.13
C VAL A 175 12.27 -25.09 -23.00
N ARG A 176 11.71 -26.23 -22.58
CA ARG A 176 10.61 -26.88 -23.29
C ARG A 176 9.39 -25.94 -23.41
N ILE A 177 8.98 -25.32 -22.31
CA ILE A 177 7.84 -24.39 -22.29
C ILE A 177 8.16 -23.17 -23.14
N GLY A 178 9.31 -22.52 -22.97
CA GLY A 178 9.70 -21.35 -23.75
C GLY A 178 9.79 -21.62 -25.23
N ASN A 179 10.26 -22.80 -25.65
CA ASN A 179 10.28 -23.23 -27.05
C ASN A 179 8.86 -23.45 -27.61
N HIS A 180 7.93 -23.98 -26.80
CA HIS A 180 6.52 -24.02 -27.18
C HIS A 180 5.94 -22.61 -27.36
N MET A 181 6.30 -21.67 -26.49
CA MET A 181 5.88 -20.26 -26.61
C MET A 181 6.38 -19.64 -27.92
N LEU A 182 7.66 -19.83 -28.25
CA LEU A 182 8.28 -19.30 -29.48
C LEU A 182 7.62 -19.84 -30.75
N ARG A 183 7.26 -21.12 -30.78
CA ARG A 183 6.54 -21.72 -31.93
C ARG A 183 5.08 -21.25 -31.96
N GLY A 184 4.41 -21.20 -30.83
CA GLY A 184 3.07 -20.66 -30.65
C GLY A 184 1.99 -21.31 -31.50
N LYS A 185 2.12 -22.60 -31.86
CA LYS A 185 1.08 -23.38 -32.55
C LYS A 185 0.01 -23.84 -31.53
N PRO A 186 -1.23 -24.11 -31.96
CA PRO A 186 -2.28 -24.58 -31.05
C PRO A 186 -1.88 -25.81 -30.21
N ALA A 187 -1.16 -26.79 -30.81
CA ALA A 187 -0.62 -27.92 -30.09
C ALA A 187 0.43 -27.54 -29.02
N ASP A 188 1.26 -26.53 -29.29
CA ASP A 188 2.24 -26.02 -28.33
C ASP A 188 1.56 -25.34 -27.13
N ILE A 189 0.53 -24.53 -27.38
CA ILE A 189 -0.24 -23.87 -26.32
C ILE A 189 -0.93 -24.91 -25.44
N ARG A 190 -1.51 -25.95 -26.04
CA ARG A 190 -2.10 -27.06 -25.29
C ARG A 190 -1.06 -27.75 -24.41
N ALA A 191 0.13 -28.09 -24.97
CA ALA A 191 1.20 -28.73 -24.23
C ALA A 191 1.71 -27.86 -23.05
N ILE A 192 1.71 -26.53 -23.18
CA ILE A 192 2.01 -25.61 -22.07
C ILE A 192 0.95 -25.71 -20.97
N LEU A 193 -0.34 -25.64 -21.33
CA LEU A 193 -1.44 -25.64 -20.37
C LEU A 193 -1.62 -26.99 -19.66
N GLU A 194 -1.22 -28.08 -20.28
CA GLU A 194 -1.23 -29.42 -19.70
C GLU A 194 0.04 -29.75 -18.90
N SER A 195 1.02 -28.86 -18.89
CA SER A 195 2.29 -29.07 -18.18
C SER A 195 2.08 -29.03 -16.66
N ASP A 196 2.69 -30.00 -15.98
CA ASP A 196 2.65 -30.10 -14.52
C ASP A 196 3.24 -28.85 -13.84
N ILE A 197 4.33 -28.31 -14.35
CA ILE A 197 4.95 -27.10 -13.76
C ILE A 197 4.00 -25.91 -13.87
N VAL A 198 3.31 -25.71 -14.98
CA VAL A 198 2.33 -24.63 -15.15
C VAL A 198 1.16 -24.79 -14.19
N SER A 199 0.73 -26.05 -13.95
CA SER A 199 -0.34 -26.32 -12.98
C SER A 199 0.06 -26.03 -11.53
N MET A 200 1.35 -25.96 -11.25
CA MET A 200 1.89 -25.62 -9.91
C MET A 200 2.01 -24.13 -9.67
N VAL A 201 2.00 -23.31 -10.73
CA VAL A 201 2.14 -21.84 -10.62
C VAL A 201 0.78 -21.22 -10.32
N ASP A 202 0.73 -20.33 -9.31
CA ASP A 202 -0.48 -19.57 -9.02
C ASP A 202 -0.76 -18.58 -10.17
N GLY A 203 -2.05 -18.30 -10.46
CA GLY A 203 -2.45 -17.49 -11.62
C GLY A 203 -1.85 -16.09 -11.66
N GLU A 204 -1.64 -15.47 -10.50
CA GLU A 204 -1.02 -14.15 -10.38
C GLU A 204 0.46 -14.17 -10.81
N GLU A 205 1.14 -15.32 -10.69
CA GLU A 205 2.56 -15.50 -10.97
C GLU A 205 2.84 -16.03 -12.39
N LEU A 206 1.81 -16.49 -13.11
CA LEU A 206 1.97 -17.09 -14.45
C LEU A 206 2.62 -16.14 -15.45
N ALA A 207 2.34 -14.84 -15.37
CA ALA A 207 2.92 -13.86 -16.25
C ALA A 207 4.45 -13.81 -16.14
N LYS A 208 4.97 -13.77 -14.91
CA LYS A 208 6.40 -13.78 -14.62
C LYS A 208 7.04 -15.11 -14.99
N PHE A 209 6.35 -16.21 -14.68
CA PHE A 209 6.79 -17.56 -15.06
C PHE A 209 7.03 -17.70 -16.57
N PHE A 210 6.04 -17.34 -17.39
CA PHE A 210 6.15 -17.42 -18.84
C PHE A 210 7.29 -16.52 -19.36
N ARG A 211 7.45 -15.32 -18.78
CA ARG A 211 8.56 -14.45 -19.17
C ARG A 211 9.93 -15.08 -18.91
N LEU A 212 10.11 -15.67 -17.74
CA LEU A 212 11.36 -16.35 -17.38
C LEU A 212 11.59 -17.61 -18.22
N ALA A 213 10.56 -18.40 -18.51
CA ALA A 213 10.66 -19.57 -19.38
C ALA A 213 11.05 -19.18 -20.81
N LEU A 214 10.44 -18.13 -21.34
CA LEU A 214 10.76 -17.61 -22.68
C LEU A 214 12.24 -17.19 -22.79
N GLU A 215 12.73 -16.40 -21.83
CA GLU A 215 14.12 -15.95 -21.85
C GLU A 215 15.09 -17.11 -21.63
N THR A 216 14.75 -18.08 -20.76
CA THR A 216 15.53 -19.31 -20.59
C THR A 216 15.70 -20.05 -21.90
N ALA A 217 14.62 -20.19 -22.69
CA ALA A 217 14.68 -20.86 -24.00
C ALA A 217 15.48 -20.07 -25.03
N LYS A 218 15.37 -18.73 -25.05
CA LYS A 218 16.17 -17.88 -25.94
C LYS A 218 17.68 -18.04 -25.68
N ILE A 219 18.06 -18.05 -24.40
CA ILE A 219 19.46 -18.25 -24.00
C ILE A 219 19.92 -19.67 -24.36
N ASP A 220 19.13 -20.70 -24.06
CA ASP A 220 19.44 -22.09 -24.37
C ASP A 220 19.62 -22.30 -25.88
N ASN A 221 18.74 -21.77 -26.69
CA ASN A 221 18.82 -21.84 -28.16
C ASN A 221 20.08 -21.12 -28.68
N TYR A 222 20.45 -19.96 -28.10
CA TYR A 222 21.67 -19.26 -28.48
C TYR A 222 22.93 -20.08 -28.14
N LEU A 223 22.94 -20.78 -27.01
CA LEU A 223 24.02 -21.63 -26.56
C LEU A 223 24.00 -23.03 -27.20
N ASN A 224 22.98 -23.35 -28.01
CA ASN A 224 22.74 -24.71 -28.56
C ASN A 224 22.74 -25.79 -27.47
N GLY A 225 22.12 -25.51 -26.31
CA GLY A 225 22.05 -26.42 -25.17
C GLY A 225 23.39 -26.66 -24.44
N SER A 226 24.45 -25.95 -24.78
CA SER A 226 25.79 -26.13 -24.19
C SER A 226 26.07 -25.05 -23.14
N TYR A 227 26.37 -25.50 -21.92
CA TYR A 227 26.65 -24.60 -20.76
C TYR A 227 28.08 -24.75 -20.25
N THR A 228 29.01 -25.09 -21.16
CA THR A 228 30.43 -25.09 -20.84
C THR A 228 30.95 -23.67 -20.63
N ARG A 229 32.08 -23.52 -19.96
CA ARG A 229 32.73 -22.22 -19.76
C ARG A 229 32.89 -21.45 -21.07
N ASN A 230 33.36 -22.14 -22.12
CA ASN A 230 33.54 -21.50 -23.44
C ASN A 230 32.22 -21.08 -24.09
N SER A 231 31.15 -21.86 -23.90
CA SER A 231 29.83 -21.50 -24.40
C SER A 231 29.25 -20.30 -23.64
N LEU A 232 29.45 -20.24 -22.31
CA LEU A 232 28.99 -19.10 -21.51
C LEU A 232 29.72 -17.80 -21.86
N GLU A 233 31.01 -17.84 -22.24
CA GLU A 233 31.72 -16.64 -22.72
C GLU A 233 31.13 -16.09 -24.01
N LYS A 234 30.50 -16.90 -24.88
CA LYS A 234 29.79 -16.43 -26.07
C LYS A 234 28.58 -15.55 -25.71
N LEU A 235 28.03 -15.65 -24.50
CA LEU A 235 26.95 -14.80 -24.05
C LEU A 235 27.30 -13.31 -24.05
N ARG A 236 28.59 -12.95 -24.05
CA ARG A 236 29.01 -11.54 -24.21
C ARG A 236 28.55 -10.91 -25.52
N GLU A 237 28.27 -11.74 -26.54
CA GLU A 237 27.74 -11.32 -27.84
C GLU A 237 26.20 -11.31 -27.85
N TYR A 238 25.58 -12.08 -26.95
CA TYR A 238 24.11 -12.08 -26.80
C TYR A 238 23.65 -10.74 -26.23
N LYS A 239 22.64 -10.16 -26.84
CA LYS A 239 22.05 -8.89 -26.42
C LYS A 239 20.67 -9.13 -25.78
N THR A 240 20.46 -8.56 -24.62
CA THR A 240 19.18 -8.64 -23.94
C THR A 240 18.63 -7.26 -23.61
N ALA A 241 17.33 -7.14 -23.73
CA ALA A 241 16.54 -6.01 -23.24
C ALA A 241 15.71 -6.39 -22.00
N LEU A 242 15.88 -7.62 -21.49
CA LEU A 242 15.14 -8.13 -20.36
C LEU A 242 15.34 -7.22 -19.15
N ALA A 243 14.22 -6.74 -18.62
CA ALA A 243 14.19 -5.96 -17.41
C ALA A 243 13.49 -6.77 -16.31
N LEU A 244 14.10 -6.80 -15.15
CA LEU A 244 13.56 -7.52 -13.98
C LEU A 244 13.58 -6.62 -12.75
N GLU A 245 12.73 -6.96 -11.80
CA GLU A 245 12.62 -6.28 -10.52
C GLU A 245 13.38 -7.01 -9.41
N GLN A 246 13.92 -6.24 -8.49
CA GLN A 246 14.45 -6.70 -7.20
C GLN A 246 13.62 -6.07 -6.10
N ASP A 247 12.85 -6.89 -5.42
CA ASP A 247 11.94 -6.44 -4.36
C ASP A 247 12.64 -6.43 -3.00
N ALA A 248 12.37 -5.42 -2.18
CA ALA A 248 12.89 -5.35 -0.82
C ALA A 248 12.28 -6.46 0.04
N SER A 249 13.08 -7.08 0.90
CA SER A 249 12.62 -8.20 1.74
C SER A 249 11.53 -7.79 2.74
N SER A 250 11.55 -6.56 3.22
CA SER A 250 10.60 -5.97 4.18
C SER A 250 10.93 -4.49 4.36
N SER A 251 10.62 -3.65 3.37
CA SER A 251 11.06 -2.24 3.31
C SER A 251 10.72 -1.45 4.58
N GLY A 252 9.51 -1.58 5.11
CA GLY A 252 9.13 -0.89 6.34
C GLY A 252 10.03 -1.23 7.53
N ALA A 253 10.41 -2.50 7.70
CA ALA A 253 11.33 -2.92 8.75
C ALA A 253 12.76 -2.46 8.47
N GLN A 254 13.19 -2.49 7.20
CA GLN A 254 14.52 -2.01 6.76
C GLN A 254 14.69 -0.52 7.08
N ILE A 255 13.70 0.30 6.71
CA ILE A 255 13.73 1.74 6.96
C ILE A 255 13.77 2.05 8.46
N ILE A 256 12.98 1.34 9.28
CA ILE A 256 13.02 1.53 10.74
C ILE A 256 14.39 1.09 11.30
N ALA A 257 14.95 -0.01 10.79
CA ALA A 257 16.30 -0.44 11.18
C ALA A 257 17.37 0.61 10.87
N LEU A 258 17.31 1.23 9.69
CA LEU A 258 18.21 2.32 9.27
C LEU A 258 17.97 3.59 10.11
N THR A 259 16.72 3.98 10.31
CA THR A 259 16.34 5.18 11.08
C THR A 259 16.79 5.10 12.54
N THR A 260 16.67 3.91 13.16
CA THR A 260 17.02 3.67 14.56
C THR A 260 18.41 3.07 14.74
N LYS A 261 19.12 2.78 13.65
CA LYS A 261 20.41 2.07 13.63
C LYS A 261 20.37 0.76 14.41
N ASN A 262 19.24 0.06 14.36
CA ASN A 262 19.02 -1.19 15.10
C ASN A 262 19.55 -2.39 14.30
N LYS A 263 20.68 -2.95 14.74
CA LYS A 263 21.35 -4.07 14.05
C LYS A 263 20.51 -5.35 14.05
N GLN A 264 19.80 -5.66 15.14
CA GLN A 264 18.95 -6.85 15.22
C GLN A 264 17.84 -6.80 14.16
N LEU A 265 17.15 -5.66 14.04
CA LEU A 265 16.12 -5.48 13.03
C LEU A 265 16.71 -5.47 11.62
N ALA A 266 17.92 -4.91 11.45
CA ALA A 266 18.63 -4.91 10.17
C ALA A 266 18.99 -6.34 9.71
N GLU A 267 19.40 -7.21 10.63
CA GLU A 267 19.64 -8.63 10.35
C GLU A 267 18.34 -9.37 10.00
N LEU A 268 17.25 -9.15 10.76
CA LEU A 268 15.94 -9.77 10.51
C LEU A 268 15.29 -9.31 9.21
N SER A 269 15.60 -8.11 8.75
CA SER A 269 15.09 -7.54 7.49
C SER A 269 16.08 -7.64 6.32
N ASN A 270 17.21 -8.34 6.51
CA ASN A 270 18.27 -8.54 5.52
C ASN A 270 18.99 -7.27 5.05
N VAL A 271 18.97 -6.19 5.81
CA VAL A 271 19.82 -5.01 5.56
C VAL A 271 21.29 -5.35 5.80
N VAL A 272 21.57 -6.19 6.79
CA VAL A 272 22.89 -6.78 7.03
C VAL A 272 22.92 -8.15 6.37
N PRO A 273 23.95 -8.45 5.57
CA PRO A 273 24.11 -9.78 4.98
C PRO A 273 24.20 -10.88 6.04
N THR A 274 23.43 -11.92 5.84
CA THR A 274 23.38 -13.10 6.70
C THR A 274 23.61 -14.37 5.85
N PRO A 275 24.11 -15.48 6.42
CA PRO A 275 24.38 -16.70 5.66
C PRO A 275 23.15 -17.25 4.92
N TYR A 276 21.97 -16.94 5.41
CA TYR A 276 20.69 -17.34 4.79
C TYR A 276 19.68 -16.21 4.91
N LYS A 277 18.72 -16.15 4.01
CA LYS A 277 17.66 -15.15 4.04
C LYS A 277 16.86 -15.26 5.34
N LYS A 278 16.89 -14.22 6.15
CA LYS A 278 16.02 -14.09 7.30
C LYS A 278 14.59 -13.81 6.82
N ARG A 279 13.64 -14.37 7.52
CA ARG A 279 12.24 -14.31 7.14
C ARG A 279 11.39 -13.99 8.33
N LEU A 280 11.31 -12.73 8.66
CA LEU A 280 10.51 -12.25 9.78
C LEU A 280 9.08 -12.81 9.77
N TYR A 281 8.46 -12.89 8.60
CA TYR A 281 7.10 -13.42 8.49
C TYR A 281 7.01 -14.93 8.74
N ASP A 282 8.03 -15.69 8.34
CA ASP A 282 8.10 -17.13 8.60
C ASP A 282 8.34 -17.41 10.08
N GLU A 283 9.20 -16.62 10.72
CA GLU A 283 9.45 -16.75 12.16
C GLU A 283 8.20 -16.45 13.00
N ILE A 284 7.42 -15.44 12.61
CA ILE A 284 6.16 -15.11 13.27
C ILE A 284 5.11 -16.20 13.02
N ALA A 285 5.02 -16.70 11.79
CA ALA A 285 4.09 -17.78 11.45
C ALA A 285 4.40 -19.05 12.25
N ALA A 286 5.68 -19.45 12.29
CA ALA A 286 6.12 -20.61 13.05
C ALA A 286 5.88 -20.45 14.56
N ALA A 287 6.14 -19.28 15.11
CA ALA A 287 5.86 -18.99 16.52
C ALA A 287 4.35 -19.03 16.81
N THR A 288 3.54 -18.42 15.94
CA THR A 288 2.07 -18.47 16.04
C THR A 288 1.56 -19.91 15.96
N PHE A 289 2.07 -20.69 15.01
CA PHE A 289 1.66 -22.09 14.82
C PHE A 289 1.96 -22.95 16.05
N ASN A 290 3.04 -22.64 16.76
CA ASN A 290 3.45 -23.33 17.99
C ASN A 290 2.85 -22.75 19.25
N ASP A 291 2.13 -21.62 19.19
CA ASP A 291 1.50 -20.99 20.33
C ASP A 291 0.35 -21.86 20.91
N PRO A 292 0.29 -22.07 22.21
CA PRO A 292 -0.76 -22.88 22.84
C PRO A 292 -2.19 -22.37 22.56
N LYS A 293 -2.39 -21.04 22.56
CA LYS A 293 -3.70 -20.41 22.26
C LYS A 293 -4.10 -20.69 20.80
N PHE A 294 -3.11 -20.60 19.87
CA PHE A 294 -3.37 -20.89 18.48
C PHE A 294 -3.63 -22.39 18.25
N ARG A 295 -2.88 -23.28 18.88
CA ARG A 295 -3.09 -24.73 18.74
C ARG A 295 -4.51 -25.13 19.14
N GLU A 296 -5.08 -24.50 20.15
CA GLU A 296 -6.46 -24.78 20.57
C GLU A 296 -7.46 -24.36 19.48
N ILE A 297 -7.36 -23.13 18.99
CA ILE A 297 -8.25 -22.65 17.93
C ILE A 297 -8.02 -23.40 16.60
N ASN A 298 -6.77 -23.82 16.33
CA ASN A 298 -6.43 -24.52 15.09
C ASN A 298 -7.04 -25.92 14.99
N LYS A 299 -7.47 -26.54 16.07
CA LYS A 299 -8.29 -27.76 16.02
C LYS A 299 -9.56 -27.54 15.22
N LYS A 300 -10.11 -26.33 15.27
CA LYS A 300 -11.29 -25.90 14.51
C LYS A 300 -10.92 -25.47 13.09
N LEU A 301 -9.80 -24.74 12.91
CA LEU A 301 -9.45 -24.09 11.65
C LEU A 301 -8.77 -25.01 10.65
N GLY A 302 -7.89 -25.89 11.11
CA GLY A 302 -7.11 -26.81 10.27
C GLY A 302 -6.07 -26.09 9.39
N LEU A 303 -5.58 -24.91 9.84
CA LEU A 303 -4.60 -24.11 9.10
C LEU A 303 -3.19 -24.70 9.26
N THR A 304 -2.39 -24.52 8.22
CA THR A 304 -0.97 -24.88 8.22
C THR A 304 -0.11 -23.67 8.58
N GLU A 305 1.15 -23.90 8.95
CA GLU A 305 2.14 -22.82 9.15
C GLU A 305 2.27 -21.92 7.91
N LYS A 306 2.14 -22.52 6.71
CA LYS A 306 2.16 -21.80 5.43
C LYS A 306 0.99 -20.82 5.28
N ASP A 307 -0.20 -21.21 5.71
CA ASP A 307 -1.37 -20.33 5.67
C ASP A 307 -1.17 -19.15 6.62
N LEU A 308 -0.62 -19.40 7.80
CA LEU A 308 -0.26 -18.36 8.75
C LEU A 308 0.80 -17.41 8.20
N ARG A 309 1.75 -17.89 7.40
CA ARG A 309 2.75 -17.02 6.75
C ARG A 309 2.10 -15.98 5.85
N LYS A 310 1.09 -16.37 5.05
CA LYS A 310 0.35 -15.42 4.20
C LYS A 310 -0.37 -14.36 5.04
N ALA A 311 -0.96 -14.77 6.16
CA ALA A 311 -1.60 -13.89 7.10
C ALA A 311 -0.60 -12.98 7.83
N ALA A 312 0.53 -13.53 8.31
CA ALA A 312 1.59 -12.78 8.97
C ALA A 312 2.18 -11.69 8.05
N LYS A 313 2.43 -12.00 6.77
CA LYS A 313 2.88 -11.00 5.79
C LYS A 313 1.87 -9.86 5.69
N ALA A 314 0.58 -10.17 5.52
CA ALA A 314 -0.46 -9.16 5.34
C ALA A 314 -0.64 -8.28 6.58
N GLN A 315 -0.59 -8.85 7.78
CA GLN A 315 -0.70 -8.13 9.05
C GLN A 315 0.54 -7.27 9.32
N ASN A 316 1.75 -7.85 9.17
CA ASN A 316 2.98 -7.16 9.52
C ASN A 316 3.26 -5.98 8.58
N MET A 317 2.95 -6.12 7.28
CA MET A 317 3.06 -5.00 6.35
C MET A 317 2.27 -3.78 6.85
N VAL A 318 1.03 -3.95 7.29
CA VAL A 318 0.23 -2.82 7.79
C VAL A 318 0.69 -2.35 9.17
N THR A 319 1.22 -3.26 10.01
CA THR A 319 1.75 -2.91 11.34
C THR A 319 3.01 -2.05 11.24
N PHE A 320 3.93 -2.34 10.30
CA PHE A 320 5.11 -1.50 10.04
C PHE A 320 4.74 -0.09 9.60
N TYR A 321 3.57 0.05 9.03
CA TYR A 321 2.98 1.32 8.64
C TYR A 321 1.95 1.84 9.65
N GLY A 322 2.02 1.43 10.92
CA GLY A 322 1.27 2.00 12.04
C GLY A 322 -0.23 1.67 12.09
N ALA A 323 -0.67 0.66 11.33
CA ALA A 323 -2.06 0.24 11.41
C ALA A 323 -2.39 -0.36 12.79
N GLY A 324 -3.58 -0.02 13.29
CA GLY A 324 -4.08 -0.54 14.56
C GLY A 324 -4.51 -2.01 14.46
N GLU A 325 -4.74 -2.63 15.61
CA GLU A 325 -5.12 -4.05 15.78
C GLU A 325 -6.32 -4.45 14.91
N ARG A 326 -7.33 -3.58 14.79
CA ARG A 326 -8.51 -3.82 13.95
C ARG A 326 -8.12 -4.01 12.46
N THR A 327 -7.24 -3.17 11.94
CA THR A 327 -6.78 -3.29 10.55
C THR A 327 -5.95 -4.54 10.37
N GLY A 328 -5.10 -4.89 11.34
CA GLY A 328 -4.35 -6.14 11.36
C GLY A 328 -5.28 -7.35 11.27
N ALA A 329 -6.31 -7.40 12.11
CA ALA A 329 -7.30 -8.47 12.12
C ALA A 329 -8.06 -8.61 10.78
N LEU A 330 -8.46 -7.49 10.17
CA LEU A 330 -9.11 -7.50 8.85
C LEU A 330 -8.18 -8.02 7.74
N ASN A 331 -6.88 -7.76 7.83
CA ASN A 331 -5.91 -8.29 6.86
C ASN A 331 -5.70 -9.80 7.04
N VAL A 332 -5.66 -10.28 8.28
CA VAL A 332 -5.64 -11.72 8.60
C VAL A 332 -6.90 -12.40 8.06
N GLU A 333 -8.08 -11.85 8.35
CA GLU A 333 -9.37 -12.31 7.82
C GLU A 333 -9.35 -12.39 6.29
N GLY A 334 -8.95 -11.32 5.60
CA GLY A 334 -8.93 -11.25 4.14
C GLY A 334 -8.00 -12.27 3.46
N LYS A 335 -7.00 -12.79 4.18
CA LYS A 335 -6.11 -13.84 3.66
C LYS A 335 -6.58 -15.24 4.03
N LEU A 336 -7.00 -15.46 5.26
CA LEU A 336 -7.37 -16.78 5.75
C LEU A 336 -8.78 -17.20 5.32
N SER A 337 -9.73 -16.27 5.20
CA SER A 337 -11.09 -16.57 4.72
C SER A 337 -11.06 -17.26 3.36
N LYS A 338 -10.27 -16.75 2.40
CA LYS A 338 -10.12 -17.35 1.07
C LYS A 338 -9.58 -18.79 1.07
N ILE A 339 -8.87 -19.17 2.13
CA ILE A 339 -8.33 -20.52 2.31
C ILE A 339 -9.41 -21.41 2.92
N LEU A 340 -10.07 -20.91 3.96
CA LEU A 340 -11.07 -21.64 4.72
C LEU A 340 -12.38 -21.86 3.94
N GLU A 341 -12.79 -20.89 3.12
CA GLU A 341 -13.98 -20.98 2.24
C GLU A 341 -13.88 -22.08 1.15
N LYS A 342 -12.71 -22.70 0.98
CA LYS A 342 -12.54 -23.83 0.06
C LYS A 342 -13.13 -25.14 0.60
N ASP A 343 -13.32 -25.23 1.90
CA ASP A 343 -13.98 -26.37 2.55
C ASP A 343 -15.50 -26.10 2.62
N ALA A 344 -16.27 -26.92 1.91
CA ALA A 344 -17.74 -26.79 1.85
C ALA A 344 -18.44 -26.97 3.22
N ASN A 345 -17.74 -27.56 4.20
CA ASN A 345 -18.26 -27.75 5.56
C ASN A 345 -17.93 -26.58 6.50
N VAL A 346 -17.30 -25.53 5.98
CA VAL A 346 -16.88 -24.36 6.76
C VAL A 346 -17.71 -23.14 6.35
N LEU A 347 -18.38 -22.54 7.32
CA LEU A 347 -18.98 -21.22 7.19
C LEU A 347 -18.00 -20.17 7.72
N VAL A 348 -17.52 -19.29 6.87
CA VAL A 348 -16.69 -18.15 7.26
C VAL A 348 -17.56 -16.91 7.35
N VAL A 349 -17.69 -16.35 8.55
CA VAL A 349 -18.37 -15.09 8.80
C VAL A 349 -17.35 -13.95 8.83
N LYS A 350 -17.52 -12.96 7.95
CA LYS A 350 -16.62 -11.82 7.86
C LYS A 350 -17.04 -10.69 8.79
N ALA A 351 -16.06 -9.89 9.24
CA ALA A 351 -16.33 -8.73 10.08
C ALA A 351 -17.29 -7.73 9.43
N SER A 352 -17.20 -7.54 8.10
CA SER A 352 -18.13 -6.70 7.34
C SER A 352 -19.57 -7.22 7.34
N GLU A 353 -19.75 -8.52 7.32
CA GLU A 353 -21.06 -9.18 7.36
C GLU A 353 -21.69 -9.06 8.74
N ARG A 354 -20.91 -9.34 9.81
CA ARG A 354 -21.33 -9.07 11.17
C ARG A 354 -21.75 -7.62 11.39
N GLU A 355 -20.92 -6.66 10.93
CA GLU A 355 -21.25 -5.23 11.07
C GLU A 355 -22.52 -4.86 10.29
N ALA A 356 -22.80 -5.48 9.14
CA ALA A 356 -24.05 -5.27 8.41
C ALA A 356 -25.26 -5.66 9.27
N VAL A 357 -25.27 -6.84 9.87
CA VAL A 357 -26.33 -7.29 10.78
C VAL A 357 -26.50 -6.32 11.96
N LEU A 358 -25.43 -6.01 12.66
CA LEU A 358 -25.46 -5.11 13.83
C LEU A 358 -25.90 -3.69 13.49
N ASN A 359 -25.57 -3.21 12.31
CA ASN A 359 -25.99 -1.88 11.84
C ASN A 359 -27.47 -1.84 11.51
N GLU A 360 -28.06 -2.91 10.98
CA GLU A 360 -29.49 -2.98 10.73
C GLU A 360 -30.28 -2.99 12.03
N ILE A 361 -29.83 -3.76 13.03
CA ILE A 361 -30.42 -3.72 14.37
C ILE A 361 -30.30 -2.32 14.97
N SER A 362 -29.13 -1.69 14.89
CA SER A 362 -28.91 -0.33 15.39
C SER A 362 -29.77 0.72 14.70
N ALA A 363 -29.98 0.58 13.38
CA ALA A 363 -30.88 1.48 12.64
C ALA A 363 -32.33 1.33 13.08
N ARG A 364 -32.75 0.13 13.45
CA ARG A 364 -34.08 -0.10 14.02
C ARG A 364 -34.16 0.48 15.43
N MET A 365 -33.17 0.25 16.29
CA MET A 365 -33.10 0.85 17.63
C MET A 365 -33.28 2.36 17.63
N ALA A 366 -32.57 3.06 16.71
CA ALA A 366 -32.61 4.51 16.63
C ALA A 366 -34.02 5.09 16.36
N ARG A 367 -34.94 4.28 15.85
CA ARG A 367 -36.34 4.69 15.65
C ARG A 367 -37.14 4.76 16.96
N TYR A 368 -36.76 3.97 17.94
CA TYR A 368 -37.50 3.84 19.21
C TYR A 368 -36.84 4.58 20.37
N GLU A 369 -35.61 5.04 20.24
CA GLU A 369 -34.83 5.69 21.29
C GLU A 369 -35.55 6.78 22.07
N LYS A 370 -36.39 7.56 21.36
CA LYS A 370 -37.15 8.71 21.97
C LYS A 370 -38.60 8.43 22.25
N PHE A 371 -39.19 7.41 21.65
CA PHE A 371 -40.66 7.21 21.65
C PHE A 371 -41.09 5.95 22.38
N ASP A 372 -40.22 4.94 22.48
CA ASP A 372 -40.51 3.66 23.09
C ASP A 372 -39.27 3.09 23.74
N PRO A 373 -39.01 3.47 25.01
CA PRO A 373 -37.79 3.00 25.73
C PRO A 373 -37.77 1.49 25.98
N GLU A 374 -38.92 0.81 26.03
CA GLU A 374 -39.03 -0.62 26.28
C GLU A 374 -38.53 -1.38 25.03
N THR A 375 -39.13 -1.09 23.87
CA THR A 375 -38.67 -1.65 22.57
C THR A 375 -37.20 -1.31 22.27
N TYR A 376 -36.72 -0.12 22.66
CA TYR A 376 -35.31 0.25 22.52
C TYR A 376 -34.41 -0.65 23.39
N ALA A 377 -34.80 -0.93 24.62
CA ALA A 377 -34.05 -1.80 25.54
C ALA A 377 -34.02 -3.25 25.04
N GLU A 378 -35.13 -3.77 24.51
CA GLU A 378 -35.21 -5.10 23.93
C GLU A 378 -34.27 -5.24 22.71
N LEU A 379 -34.33 -4.29 21.75
CA LEU A 379 -33.46 -4.27 20.58
C LEU A 379 -31.98 -4.12 20.96
N LYS A 380 -31.68 -3.41 22.04
CA LYS A 380 -30.33 -3.29 22.56
C LYS A 380 -29.81 -4.62 23.11
N ALA A 381 -30.65 -5.34 23.85
CA ALA A 381 -30.33 -6.67 24.32
C ALA A 381 -30.15 -7.67 23.17
N LEU A 382 -31.05 -7.64 22.19
CA LEU A 382 -30.95 -8.45 20.99
C LEU A 382 -29.63 -8.17 20.23
N ARG A 383 -29.26 -6.91 20.08
CA ARG A 383 -28.00 -6.52 19.43
C ARG A 383 -26.76 -7.09 20.12
N GLU A 384 -26.72 -7.03 21.45
CA GLU A 384 -25.58 -7.61 22.21
C GLU A 384 -25.60 -9.15 22.12
N ASN A 385 -26.76 -9.80 22.15
CA ASN A 385 -26.89 -11.25 21.95
C ASN A 385 -26.38 -11.66 20.55
N VAL A 386 -26.85 -11.01 19.50
CA VAL A 386 -26.41 -11.26 18.12
C VAL A 386 -24.90 -11.03 17.97
N LYS A 387 -24.38 -9.99 18.56
CA LYS A 387 -22.93 -9.72 18.57
C LYS A 387 -22.14 -10.84 19.24
N ASP A 388 -22.64 -11.39 20.34
CA ASP A 388 -22.01 -12.50 21.05
C ASP A 388 -22.08 -13.80 20.24
N ILE A 389 -23.21 -14.08 19.59
CA ILE A 389 -23.40 -15.19 18.65
C ILE A 389 -22.35 -15.14 17.54
N PHE A 390 -22.19 -13.98 16.89
CA PHE A 390 -21.20 -13.79 15.82
C PHE A 390 -19.75 -13.88 16.31
N ASN A 391 -19.47 -13.43 17.52
CA ASN A 391 -18.13 -13.48 18.08
C ASN A 391 -17.71 -14.91 18.48
N LYS A 392 -18.65 -15.71 18.94
CA LYS A 392 -18.41 -17.09 19.42
C LYS A 392 -18.73 -18.17 18.41
N GLY A 393 -19.41 -17.84 17.31
CA GLY A 393 -19.88 -18.80 16.30
C GLY A 393 -20.93 -19.75 16.87
N LEU A 394 -21.83 -19.20 17.68
CA LEU A 394 -22.93 -19.96 18.29
C LEU A 394 -24.10 -20.09 17.31
N ASP A 395 -24.91 -21.12 17.52
CA ASP A 395 -26.21 -21.23 16.88
C ASP A 395 -27.14 -20.14 17.44
N PRO A 396 -27.75 -19.30 16.59
CA PRO A 396 -28.67 -18.28 17.05
C PRO A 396 -29.94 -18.84 17.70
N GLY A 397 -30.40 -20.02 17.29
CA GLY A 397 -31.67 -20.60 17.71
C GLY A 397 -32.90 -19.89 17.14
N ASP A 398 -34.05 -20.57 17.11
CA ASP A 398 -35.27 -20.06 16.50
C ASP A 398 -35.77 -18.76 17.16
N ASP A 399 -35.67 -18.66 18.47
CA ASP A 399 -36.09 -17.45 19.24
C ASP A 399 -35.37 -16.17 18.82
N ILE A 400 -34.10 -16.25 18.47
CA ILE A 400 -33.33 -15.10 17.96
C ILE A 400 -33.67 -14.84 16.50
N LEU A 401 -33.80 -15.89 15.68
CA LEU A 401 -34.19 -15.75 14.28
C LEU A 401 -35.54 -15.07 14.13
N ASP A 402 -36.51 -15.47 14.94
CA ASP A 402 -37.85 -14.84 14.96
C ASP A 402 -37.82 -13.37 15.32
N GLN A 403 -36.92 -12.95 16.20
CA GLN A 403 -36.73 -11.53 16.54
C GLN A 403 -36.05 -10.74 15.44
N LEU A 404 -35.36 -11.40 14.48
CA LEU A 404 -34.59 -10.77 13.40
C LEU A 404 -35.35 -10.62 12.07
N TYR A 405 -36.67 -10.91 12.05
CA TYR A 405 -37.54 -10.85 10.88
C TYR A 405 -37.48 -9.54 10.08
N PHE A 406 -36.97 -8.46 10.68
CA PHE A 406 -36.86 -7.14 10.06
C PHE A 406 -35.57 -6.92 9.28
N LEU A 407 -34.63 -7.86 9.34
CA LEU A 407 -33.39 -7.79 8.55
C LEU A 407 -33.70 -7.94 7.06
N ASP A 408 -32.86 -7.37 6.23
CA ASP A 408 -32.98 -7.67 4.82
C ASP A 408 -32.71 -9.17 4.55
N PRO A 409 -33.33 -9.74 3.49
CA PRO A 409 -33.24 -11.18 3.25
C PRO A 409 -31.81 -11.75 3.15
N LYS A 410 -30.86 -10.94 2.66
CA LYS A 410 -29.47 -11.37 2.52
C LYS A 410 -28.76 -11.40 3.87
N THR A 411 -29.08 -10.44 4.73
CA THR A 411 -28.51 -10.35 6.09
C THR A 411 -29.13 -11.40 6.99
N LEU A 412 -30.41 -11.70 6.82
CA LEU A 412 -31.10 -12.77 7.51
C LEU A 412 -30.58 -14.15 7.11
N ASP A 413 -30.40 -14.41 5.79
CA ASP A 413 -29.82 -15.65 5.24
C ASP A 413 -28.45 -15.98 5.85
N LEU A 414 -27.63 -14.97 6.15
CA LEU A 414 -26.38 -15.18 6.84
C LEU A 414 -26.58 -15.71 8.28
N VAL A 415 -27.52 -15.14 9.01
CA VAL A 415 -27.81 -15.56 10.39
C VAL A 415 -28.44 -16.97 10.40
N GLU A 416 -29.33 -17.24 9.46
CA GLU A 416 -29.92 -18.56 9.24
C GLU A 416 -28.88 -19.62 8.90
N LYS A 417 -27.88 -19.29 8.11
CA LYS A 417 -26.76 -20.18 7.80
C LYS A 417 -25.92 -20.54 9.01
N MET A 418 -25.89 -19.72 10.04
CA MET A 418 -25.20 -20.06 11.29
C MET A 418 -25.93 -21.13 12.08
N SER A 419 -27.25 -21.26 11.95
CA SER A 419 -28.06 -22.33 12.54
C SER A 419 -28.13 -23.60 11.68
N ALA A 420 -27.72 -23.50 10.40
CA ALA A 420 -27.68 -24.67 9.51
C ALA A 420 -26.48 -25.57 9.82
N SER A 421 -26.53 -26.78 9.32
CA SER A 421 -25.62 -27.92 9.61
C SER A 421 -24.15 -27.75 9.18
N TYR A 422 -23.56 -26.59 9.32
CA TYR A 422 -22.12 -26.45 9.12
C TYR A 422 -21.37 -27.07 10.30
N THR A 423 -20.40 -27.91 10.00
CA THR A 423 -19.57 -28.55 11.04
C THR A 423 -18.63 -27.55 11.70
N LYS A 424 -18.35 -26.42 11.04
CA LYS A 424 -17.43 -25.40 11.53
C LYS A 424 -17.88 -23.99 11.15
N VAL A 425 -18.13 -23.15 12.13
CA VAL A 425 -18.39 -21.71 11.92
C VAL A 425 -17.17 -20.92 12.36
N ILE A 426 -16.51 -20.24 11.42
CA ILE A 426 -15.35 -19.41 11.67
C ILE A 426 -15.80 -17.95 11.79
N THR A 427 -15.37 -17.26 12.82
CA THR A 427 -15.88 -15.95 13.23
C THR A 427 -14.83 -14.84 13.11
N PRO A 428 -15.24 -13.56 13.06
CA PRO A 428 -14.31 -12.44 13.20
C PRO A 428 -13.46 -12.48 14.47
N GLY A 429 -13.99 -13.10 15.55
CA GLY A 429 -13.25 -13.29 16.80
C GLY A 429 -12.06 -14.25 16.65
N ASP A 430 -12.21 -15.29 15.85
CA ASP A 430 -11.13 -16.24 15.55
C ASP A 430 -9.97 -15.53 14.82
N PHE A 431 -10.28 -14.72 13.80
CA PHE A 431 -9.26 -13.96 13.08
C PHE A 431 -8.61 -12.88 13.94
N LYS A 432 -9.37 -12.26 14.83
CA LYS A 432 -8.86 -11.29 15.78
C LYS A 432 -7.86 -11.94 16.75
N LEU A 433 -8.18 -13.09 17.30
CA LEU A 433 -7.29 -13.84 18.19
C LEU A 433 -5.99 -14.24 17.48
N ILE A 434 -6.06 -14.71 16.22
CA ILE A 434 -4.86 -15.02 15.43
C ILE A 434 -4.00 -13.76 15.25
N ALA A 435 -4.63 -12.63 14.92
CA ALA A 435 -3.93 -11.37 14.73
C ALA A 435 -3.26 -10.86 16.03
N GLU A 436 -3.91 -11.05 17.18
CA GLU A 436 -3.37 -10.72 18.49
C GLU A 436 -2.12 -11.56 18.80
N ILE A 437 -2.20 -12.89 18.64
CA ILE A 437 -1.06 -13.81 18.84
C ILE A 437 0.11 -13.43 17.93
N MET A 438 -0.15 -13.18 16.63
CA MET A 438 0.88 -12.72 15.69
C MET A 438 1.52 -11.40 16.12
N SER A 439 0.71 -10.46 16.64
CA SER A 439 1.20 -9.17 17.13
C SER A 439 2.04 -9.30 18.42
N GLU A 440 1.68 -10.23 19.31
CA GLU A 440 2.47 -10.55 20.48
C GLU A 440 3.84 -11.08 20.07
N HIS A 441 3.91 -12.07 19.18
CA HIS A 441 5.16 -12.62 18.68
C HIS A 441 6.01 -11.64 17.85
N LEU A 442 5.36 -10.74 17.09
CA LEU A 442 6.08 -9.65 16.43
C LEU A 442 6.72 -8.70 17.44
N ALA A 443 5.97 -8.31 18.48
CA ALA A 443 6.46 -7.40 19.50
C ALA A 443 7.61 -8.00 20.33
N GLU A 444 7.58 -9.29 20.58
CA GLU A 444 8.67 -10.01 21.29
C GLU A 444 9.97 -10.01 20.47
N ARG A 445 9.87 -10.25 19.16
CA ARG A 445 11.05 -10.33 18.28
C ARG A 445 11.59 -8.98 17.87
N THR A 446 10.70 -8.01 17.73
CA THR A 446 11.02 -6.68 17.19
C THR A 446 10.37 -5.57 18.02
N PRO A 447 10.71 -5.46 19.32
CA PRO A 447 10.09 -4.46 20.21
C PRO A 447 10.28 -3.03 19.69
N ILE A 448 11.38 -2.76 19.00
CA ILE A 448 11.69 -1.45 18.41
C ILE A 448 10.62 -0.96 17.44
N LEU A 449 9.93 -1.86 16.71
CA LEU A 449 8.87 -1.49 15.77
C LEU A 449 7.68 -0.82 16.47
N LYS A 450 7.25 -1.43 17.57
CA LYS A 450 6.14 -0.91 18.38
C LYS A 450 6.53 0.39 19.07
N ASP A 451 7.76 0.45 19.60
CA ASP A 451 8.27 1.64 20.28
C ASP A 451 8.43 2.80 19.31
N PHE A 452 8.94 2.57 18.10
CA PHE A 452 9.06 3.56 17.03
C PHE A 452 7.70 4.21 16.71
N THR A 453 6.71 3.40 16.37
CA THR A 453 5.39 3.91 15.98
C THR A 453 4.70 4.66 17.11
N LYS A 454 4.77 4.14 18.34
CA LYS A 454 4.17 4.79 19.51
C LYS A 454 4.88 6.08 19.89
N PHE A 455 6.21 6.11 19.80
CA PHE A 455 7.02 7.27 20.09
C PHE A 455 6.67 8.44 19.16
N PHE A 456 6.79 8.22 17.86
CA PHE A 456 6.54 9.27 16.89
C PHE A 456 5.06 9.70 16.83
N GLY A 457 4.13 8.77 17.06
CA GLY A 457 2.71 9.10 17.13
C GLY A 457 2.40 10.07 18.28
N ARG A 458 2.93 9.80 19.50
CA ARG A 458 2.76 10.68 20.66
C ARG A 458 3.51 12.01 20.48
N LEU A 459 4.73 11.95 19.95
CA LEU A 459 5.53 13.15 19.67
C LEU A 459 4.77 14.12 18.75
N ALA A 460 4.14 13.61 17.67
CA ALA A 460 3.36 14.44 16.76
C ALA A 460 2.10 15.02 17.43
N GLU A 461 1.40 14.21 18.23
CA GLU A 461 0.23 14.64 19.00
C GLU A 461 0.60 15.75 19.99
N ASP A 462 1.66 15.55 20.78
CA ASP A 462 2.13 16.52 21.77
C ASP A 462 2.71 17.78 21.10
N TYR A 463 3.40 17.63 19.97
CA TYR A 463 3.87 18.78 19.19
C TYR A 463 2.70 19.66 18.76
N LEU A 464 1.66 19.08 18.15
CA LEU A 464 0.46 19.82 17.74
C LEU A 464 -0.31 20.40 18.92
N ALA A 465 -0.37 19.68 20.04
CA ALA A 465 -1.04 20.16 21.26
C ALA A 465 -0.34 21.36 21.91
N ASN A 466 0.96 21.51 21.72
CA ASN A 466 1.77 22.55 22.33
C ASN A 466 2.22 23.64 21.34
N ALA A 467 2.02 23.44 20.05
CA ALA A 467 2.30 24.46 19.05
C ALA A 467 1.44 25.71 19.33
N LYS A 468 2.11 26.81 19.65
CA LYS A 468 1.44 28.10 19.88
C LYS A 468 1.66 28.97 18.67
N PRO A 469 0.59 29.39 17.98
CA PRO A 469 0.75 30.41 16.96
C PRO A 469 1.25 31.68 17.63
N SER A 470 2.29 32.26 17.08
CA SER A 470 2.71 33.59 17.47
C SER A 470 1.67 34.60 16.95
N LYS A 471 1.31 35.59 17.79
CA LYS A 471 0.48 36.72 17.32
C LYS A 471 1.12 37.50 16.18
N SER A 472 2.46 37.45 16.04
CA SER A 472 3.22 38.05 14.96
C SER A 472 3.06 37.32 13.62
N ASP A 473 2.68 36.03 13.64
CA ASP A 473 2.49 35.21 12.42
C ASP A 473 1.18 35.56 11.68
N PHE A 474 0.32 36.39 12.32
CA PHE A 474 -0.94 36.86 11.76
C PHE A 474 -0.90 38.38 11.54
N ASP A 475 -0.90 38.80 10.30
CA ASP A 475 -1.24 40.16 9.95
C ASP A 475 -2.80 40.33 9.89
N TRP A 476 -3.39 40.46 11.09
CA TRP A 476 -4.82 40.70 11.26
C TRP A 476 -5.29 41.96 10.50
N LYS A 477 -4.42 42.93 10.28
CA LYS A 477 -4.76 44.15 9.51
C LYS A 477 -4.91 43.82 8.02
N THR A 478 -4.11 42.88 7.51
CA THR A 478 -4.21 42.45 6.12
C THR A 478 -5.44 41.56 5.93
N ILE A 479 -5.76 40.67 6.87
CA ILE A 479 -6.98 39.85 6.84
C ILE A 479 -8.22 40.75 6.91
N SER A 480 -8.27 41.69 7.83
CA SER A 480 -9.37 42.64 7.95
C SER A 480 -9.53 43.55 6.72
N LYS A 481 -8.42 43.95 6.10
CA LYS A 481 -8.46 44.76 4.87
C LYS A 481 -8.89 43.97 3.65
N LEU A 482 -8.59 42.68 3.58
CA LEU A 482 -9.01 41.79 2.49
C LEU A 482 -10.54 41.50 2.56
N THR A 483 -11.07 41.33 3.76
CA THR A 483 -12.54 41.18 3.96
C THR A 483 -13.32 42.42 3.58
N LEU A 484 -12.73 43.61 3.67
CA LEU A 484 -13.39 44.91 3.36
C LEU A 484 -13.34 45.29 1.87
N ARG A 485 -12.49 44.65 1.03
CA ARG A 485 -12.34 45.03 -0.41
C ARG A 485 -13.14 44.20 -1.41
N GLY A 486 -13.84 43.15 -0.98
CA GLY A 486 -14.63 42.33 -1.88
C GLY A 486 -15.96 42.97 -2.26
N ASN A 487 -16.31 42.95 -3.56
CA ASN A 487 -17.68 43.25 -4.01
C ASN A 487 -18.64 42.26 -3.39
N ARG A 488 -19.53 42.72 -2.53
CA ARG A 488 -20.59 41.92 -1.89
C ARG A 488 -21.55 41.40 -2.95
N LYS A 489 -21.31 40.22 -3.50
CA LYS A 489 -22.32 39.54 -4.30
C LYS A 489 -23.34 38.93 -3.34
N LYS A 490 -24.60 39.35 -3.44
CA LYS A 490 -25.70 38.72 -2.69
C LYS A 490 -26.03 37.37 -3.34
N GLY A 491 -26.02 36.31 -2.56
CA GLY A 491 -26.39 34.98 -3.02
C GLY A 491 -25.95 33.90 -2.02
N TYR A 492 -25.99 32.69 -2.47
CA TYR A 492 -25.61 31.52 -1.69
C TYR A 492 -24.51 30.77 -2.43
N VAL A 493 -23.49 30.29 -1.75
CA VAL A 493 -22.42 29.54 -2.37
C VAL A 493 -22.44 28.11 -1.85
N LEU A 494 -22.46 27.20 -2.79
CA LEU A 494 -22.35 25.78 -2.50
C LEU A 494 -20.86 25.41 -2.39
N PRO A 495 -20.51 24.40 -1.58
CA PRO A 495 -19.17 23.82 -1.60
C PRO A 495 -18.72 23.53 -3.04
N ASN A 496 -17.46 23.79 -3.36
CA ASN A 496 -16.97 23.74 -4.75
C ASN A 496 -17.35 22.46 -5.48
N ARG A 497 -17.19 21.30 -4.81
CA ARG A 497 -17.52 20.01 -5.41
C ARG A 497 -19.03 19.80 -5.63
N VAL A 498 -19.87 20.40 -4.81
CA VAL A 498 -21.32 20.39 -5.03
C VAL A 498 -21.67 21.22 -6.25
N SER A 499 -21.02 22.38 -6.39
CA SER A 499 -21.20 23.23 -7.57
C SER A 499 -20.78 22.50 -8.84
N GLU A 500 -19.64 21.85 -8.84
CA GLU A 500 -19.12 21.04 -9.96
C GLU A 500 -20.09 19.91 -10.35
N LEU A 501 -20.59 19.16 -9.35
CA LEU A 501 -21.56 18.08 -9.57
C LEU A 501 -22.90 18.55 -10.14
N LEU A 502 -23.29 19.77 -9.81
CA LEU A 502 -24.51 20.41 -10.33
C LEU A 502 -24.27 21.14 -11.67
N GLY A 503 -23.05 21.06 -12.21
CA GLY A 503 -22.65 21.76 -13.42
C GLY A 503 -22.59 23.29 -13.24
N LEU A 504 -22.33 23.74 -12.01
CA LEU A 504 -22.18 25.15 -11.65
C LEU A 504 -20.68 25.46 -11.51
N LYS A 505 -20.32 26.70 -11.69
CA LYS A 505 -18.94 27.12 -11.45
C LYS A 505 -18.65 27.19 -9.96
N ALA A 506 -17.58 26.54 -9.54
CA ALA A 506 -17.18 26.49 -8.15
C ALA A 506 -16.91 27.89 -7.58
N GLY A 507 -17.41 28.16 -6.37
CA GLY A 507 -17.27 29.46 -5.69
C GLY A 507 -18.10 30.60 -6.26
N GLU A 508 -18.89 30.39 -7.31
CA GLU A 508 -19.84 31.42 -7.78
C GLU A 508 -21.12 31.41 -6.96
N PRO A 509 -21.57 32.59 -6.51
CA PRO A 509 -22.87 32.74 -5.80
C PRO A 509 -24.03 32.38 -6.71
N ILE A 510 -24.90 31.52 -6.21
CA ILE A 510 -26.17 31.17 -6.88
C ILE A 510 -27.33 31.89 -6.21
N SER A 511 -28.34 32.18 -7.00
CA SER A 511 -29.55 32.84 -6.50
C SER A 511 -30.41 31.88 -5.65
N GLU A 512 -31.23 32.44 -4.77
CA GLU A 512 -32.26 31.69 -4.04
C GLU A 512 -33.17 30.87 -4.98
N LYS A 513 -33.49 31.41 -6.16
CA LYS A 513 -34.27 30.71 -7.18
C LYS A 513 -33.56 29.46 -7.68
N ALA A 514 -32.23 29.51 -7.81
CA ALA A 514 -31.43 28.34 -8.19
C ALA A 514 -31.37 27.31 -7.05
N LEU A 515 -31.22 27.75 -5.80
CA LEU A 515 -31.28 26.84 -4.64
C LEU A 515 -32.59 26.08 -4.54
N LYS A 516 -33.72 26.81 -4.76
CA LYS A 516 -35.04 26.20 -4.81
C LYS A 516 -35.15 25.16 -5.92
N ARG A 517 -34.60 25.46 -7.10
CA ARG A 517 -34.59 24.53 -8.25
C ARG A 517 -33.79 23.27 -7.97
N PHE A 518 -32.71 23.35 -7.20
CA PHE A 518 -31.91 22.21 -6.82
C PHE A 518 -32.42 21.48 -5.58
N GLY A 519 -33.52 21.92 -4.99
CA GLY A 519 -34.14 21.25 -3.84
C GLY A 519 -33.51 21.56 -2.49
N PHE A 520 -32.69 22.61 -2.41
CA PHE A 520 -32.05 23.05 -1.16
C PHE A 520 -32.90 24.00 -0.34
N TRP A 521 -34.19 24.15 -0.69
CA TRP A 521 -35.11 25.05 -0.03
C TRP A 521 -36.33 24.29 0.45
N LYS A 522 -36.70 24.47 1.70
CA LYS A 522 -37.90 23.85 2.27
C LYS A 522 -39.18 24.55 1.82
N PRO A 523 -40.32 23.83 1.82
CA PRO A 523 -41.63 24.45 1.51
C PRO A 523 -42.04 25.61 2.43
N ASP A 524 -41.51 25.61 3.66
CA ASP A 524 -41.73 26.67 4.65
C ASP A 524 -40.95 27.96 4.39
N GLY A 525 -40.21 28.05 3.32
CA GLY A 525 -39.43 29.22 2.95
C GLY A 525 -38.07 29.32 3.64
N THR A 526 -37.61 28.25 4.31
CA THR A 526 -36.30 28.20 4.93
C THR A 526 -35.32 27.39 4.10
N LEU A 527 -34.02 27.64 4.29
CA LEU A 527 -32.94 26.84 3.66
C LEU A 527 -32.95 25.42 4.24
N SER A 528 -32.84 24.45 3.38
CA SER A 528 -32.73 23.07 3.82
C SER A 528 -31.36 22.83 4.45
N GLU A 529 -31.31 22.71 5.75
CA GLU A 529 -30.08 22.30 6.48
C GLU A 529 -29.78 20.80 6.35
N ILE A 530 -30.75 20.03 5.86
CA ILE A 530 -30.65 18.56 5.82
C ILE A 530 -30.80 18.11 4.38
N ILE A 531 -29.77 17.49 3.86
CA ILE A 531 -29.80 16.82 2.57
C ILE A 531 -29.88 15.32 2.81
N TYR A 532 -30.89 14.71 2.23
CA TYR A 532 -31.18 13.29 2.38
C TYR A 532 -30.24 12.46 1.53
N GLY A 533 -29.50 11.53 2.15
CA GLY A 533 -28.75 10.54 1.43
C GLY A 533 -29.62 9.35 1.03
N VAL A 534 -29.88 9.19 -0.27
CA VAL A 534 -30.47 7.96 -0.80
C VAL A 534 -29.33 7.03 -1.20
N LYS A 535 -29.48 5.79 -0.87
CA LYS A 535 -28.62 4.73 -1.37
C LYS A 535 -28.75 4.60 -2.88
N SER A 536 -27.66 4.14 -3.50
CA SER A 536 -27.68 3.62 -4.87
C SER A 536 -28.86 2.66 -5.03
N PRO A 537 -29.53 2.65 -6.19
CA PRO A 537 -30.59 1.69 -6.49
C PRO A 537 -30.18 0.22 -6.29
N ASP A 538 -28.88 -0.06 -6.40
CA ASP A 538 -28.30 -1.40 -6.17
C ASP A 538 -28.07 -1.71 -4.69
N ASP A 539 -28.16 -0.73 -3.81
CA ASP A 539 -28.01 -0.89 -2.38
C ASP A 539 -29.35 -0.79 -1.67
N ARG A 540 -30.14 -1.82 -1.70
CA ARG A 540 -31.49 -1.93 -1.13
C ARG A 540 -31.54 -1.85 0.40
N ARG A 541 -30.41 -1.59 1.07
CA ARG A 541 -30.30 -1.63 2.53
C ARG A 541 -30.60 -0.30 3.17
N THR A 542 -31.58 -0.30 4.03
CA THR A 542 -31.90 0.67 5.07
C THR A 542 -32.10 2.12 4.69
N GLY A 543 -33.04 2.71 5.36
CA GLY A 543 -33.56 4.06 5.22
C GLY A 543 -32.57 5.16 4.98
N ALA A 544 -33.02 6.20 4.33
CA ALA A 544 -32.23 7.38 4.01
C ALA A 544 -31.42 7.85 5.22
N LYS A 545 -30.10 7.90 5.08
CA LYS A 545 -29.25 8.60 6.05
C LYS A 545 -29.31 10.08 5.74
N TYR A 546 -29.61 10.86 6.74
CA TYR A 546 -29.71 12.33 6.63
C TYR A 546 -28.33 12.93 6.89
N PHE A 547 -27.90 13.84 6.02
CA PHE A 547 -26.65 14.57 6.18
C PHE A 547 -26.93 16.05 6.21
N LYS A 548 -26.32 16.76 7.13
CA LYS A 548 -26.37 18.19 7.18
C LYS A 548 -25.30 18.77 6.24
N VAL A 549 -25.72 19.55 5.26
CA VAL A 549 -24.81 20.34 4.42
C VAL A 549 -25.03 21.82 4.78
N GLU A 550 -23.98 22.43 5.27
CA GLU A 550 -24.00 23.90 5.45
C GLU A 550 -23.87 24.57 4.09
N ILE A 551 -24.93 25.28 3.72
CA ILE A 551 -24.92 26.20 2.59
C ILE A 551 -24.60 27.58 3.15
N LEU A 552 -23.39 28.06 2.82
CA LEU A 552 -22.89 29.31 3.35
C LEU A 552 -23.54 30.49 2.65
N GLN A 553 -23.96 31.51 3.40
CA GLN A 553 -24.27 32.80 2.82
C GLN A 553 -23.01 33.42 2.23
N VAL A 554 -23.13 34.19 1.16
CA VAL A 554 -21.96 34.79 0.46
C VAL A 554 -21.05 35.58 1.39
N LYS A 555 -21.58 36.18 2.44
CA LYS A 555 -20.76 36.87 3.45
C LYS A 555 -19.76 35.93 4.13
N ASP A 556 -20.23 34.76 4.54
CA ASP A 556 -19.43 33.80 5.30
C ASP A 556 -18.41 33.08 4.38
N LEU A 557 -18.83 32.81 3.16
CA LEU A 557 -17.94 32.18 2.18
C LEU A 557 -16.81 33.10 1.73
N PHE A 558 -17.10 34.37 1.56
CA PHE A 558 -16.08 35.35 1.18
C PHE A 558 -15.01 35.49 2.27
N GLU A 559 -15.43 35.53 3.53
CA GLU A 559 -14.54 35.51 4.68
C GLU A 559 -13.78 34.20 4.74
N PHE A 560 -14.40 33.09 4.41
CA PHE A 560 -13.78 31.76 4.36
C PHE A 560 -12.74 31.61 3.25
N GLU A 561 -13.04 32.00 2.01
CA GLU A 561 -12.08 31.88 0.90
C GLU A 561 -10.84 32.75 1.13
N LEU A 562 -11.00 33.95 1.65
CA LEU A 562 -9.89 34.81 1.99
C LEU A 562 -9.05 34.25 3.14
N PHE A 563 -9.69 33.66 4.12
CA PHE A 563 -9.02 33.04 5.24
C PHE A 563 -8.31 31.73 4.82
N TYR A 564 -8.94 30.91 4.01
CA TYR A 564 -8.40 29.62 3.55
C TYR A 564 -7.38 29.76 2.43
N ALA A 565 -7.63 30.63 1.47
CA ALA A 565 -6.76 30.77 0.31
C ALA A 565 -5.42 31.43 0.62
N ASN A 566 -5.36 32.29 1.62
CA ASN A 566 -4.22 33.17 1.72
C ASN A 566 -3.34 33.06 2.97
N LYS A 567 -3.80 32.59 4.13
CA LYS A 567 -2.90 32.79 5.29
C LYS A 567 -3.22 32.09 6.61
N LEU A 568 -3.73 30.88 6.61
CA LEU A 568 -3.31 30.02 7.72
C LEU A 568 -1.81 29.76 7.50
N PRO A 569 -0.95 30.11 8.47
CA PRO A 569 0.41 29.62 8.39
C PRO A 569 0.30 28.09 8.25
N LYS A 570 0.71 27.56 7.12
CA LYS A 570 0.71 26.11 6.87
C LYS A 570 1.47 25.35 7.98
N SER A 571 2.24 26.10 8.78
CA SER A 571 3.03 25.63 9.91
C SER A 571 2.22 25.11 11.11
N TRP A 572 0.97 25.51 11.31
CA TRP A 572 0.27 25.20 12.57
C TRP A 572 -0.26 23.79 12.68
N THR A 573 -0.66 23.20 11.56
CA THR A 573 -1.09 21.80 11.47
C THR A 573 -0.05 20.93 10.82
N ASN A 574 1.11 21.49 10.51
CA ASN A 574 2.24 20.80 9.92
C ASN A 574 3.18 20.27 10.99
N VAL A 575 3.52 19.02 10.89
CA VAL A 575 4.50 18.35 11.72
C VAL A 575 5.72 18.04 10.86
N PRO A 576 6.92 18.57 11.20
CA PRO A 576 8.11 18.38 10.39
C PRO A 576 8.64 16.95 10.53
N TRP A 577 9.11 16.37 9.43
CA TRP A 577 9.89 15.15 9.39
C TRP A 577 11.21 15.41 8.69
N VAL A 578 12.31 14.92 9.24
CA VAL A 578 13.62 14.99 8.61
C VAL A 578 13.94 13.63 8.01
N ASN A 579 14.18 13.57 6.69
CA ASN A 579 14.48 12.34 5.98
C ASN A 579 15.97 11.97 6.01
N PHE A 580 16.37 10.87 5.35
CA PHE A 580 17.75 10.39 5.30
C PHE A 580 18.75 11.38 4.64
N ASP A 581 18.28 12.31 3.82
CA ASP A 581 19.12 13.37 3.23
C ASP A 581 19.15 14.65 4.08
N GLY A 582 18.55 14.64 5.27
CA GLY A 582 18.44 15.82 6.14
C GLY A 582 17.44 16.86 5.64
N LYS A 583 16.59 16.51 4.66
CA LYS A 583 15.56 17.41 4.13
C LYS A 583 14.32 17.37 5.01
N ILE A 584 13.73 18.55 5.22
CA ILE A 584 12.52 18.69 6.04
C ILE A 584 11.29 18.54 5.14
N LEU A 585 10.40 17.66 5.55
CA LEU A 585 9.10 17.41 4.93
C LEU A 585 7.98 17.82 5.88
N GLU A 586 6.99 18.48 5.35
CA GLU A 586 5.84 18.97 6.11
C GLU A 586 4.66 18.00 5.98
N GLN A 587 4.26 17.42 7.10
CA GLN A 587 3.05 16.56 7.15
C GLN A 587 1.89 17.35 7.73
N ASN A 588 0.87 17.62 6.90
CA ASN A 588 -0.29 18.38 7.32
C ASN A 588 -1.37 17.49 7.96
N PHE A 589 -1.81 17.84 9.16
CA PHE A 589 -2.85 17.17 9.92
C PHE A 589 -3.99 18.12 10.29
N THR A 590 -4.65 18.68 9.29
CA THR A 590 -5.83 19.51 9.49
C THR A 590 -7.06 18.64 9.64
N GLN A 591 -7.93 18.97 10.59
CA GLN A 591 -9.20 18.28 10.77
C GLN A 591 -10.07 18.47 9.53
N SER A 592 -10.64 17.38 9.07
CA SER A 592 -11.66 17.35 8.04
C SER A 592 -12.72 16.32 8.42
N PHE A 593 -13.95 16.56 8.04
CA PHE A 593 -15.01 15.58 8.18
C PHE A 593 -15.58 15.21 6.81
N GLN A 594 -16.10 14.00 6.73
CA GLN A 594 -16.72 13.51 5.51
C GLN A 594 -18.23 13.72 5.61
N GLU A 595 -18.77 14.48 4.70
CA GLU A 595 -20.20 14.59 4.52
C GLU A 595 -20.64 13.86 3.25
N ARG A 596 -21.74 13.16 3.34
CA ARG A 596 -22.39 12.63 2.15
C ARG A 596 -23.40 13.61 1.65
N LEU A 597 -23.20 14.08 0.44
CA LEU A 597 -24.11 14.94 -0.26
C LEU A 597 -25.07 14.12 -1.12
N LEU A 598 -26.34 14.40 -0.99
CA LEU A 598 -27.36 13.97 -1.92
C LEU A 598 -27.73 15.10 -2.87
N TYR A 599 -27.72 14.83 -4.15
CA TYR A 599 -28.14 15.78 -5.15
C TYR A 599 -28.97 15.07 -6.24
N LYS A 600 -29.86 15.84 -6.88
CA LYS A 600 -30.57 15.39 -8.06
C LYS A 600 -29.81 15.85 -9.29
N ASP A 601 -29.48 14.95 -10.18
CA ASP A 601 -28.86 15.31 -11.45
C ASP A 601 -29.84 15.99 -12.42
N LYS A 602 -29.36 16.41 -13.56
CA LYS A 602 -30.16 17.06 -14.60
C LYS A 602 -31.34 16.21 -15.13
N ASN A 603 -31.29 14.90 -14.92
CA ASN A 603 -32.30 13.94 -15.35
C ASN A 603 -33.31 13.64 -14.21
N GLY A 604 -33.14 14.29 -13.05
CA GLY A 604 -33.97 14.06 -11.88
C GLY A 604 -33.62 12.84 -11.07
N VAL A 605 -32.51 12.19 -11.37
CA VAL A 605 -32.01 11.00 -10.65
C VAL A 605 -31.23 11.44 -9.42
N TRP A 606 -31.50 10.81 -8.28
CA TRP A 606 -30.82 11.08 -7.05
C TRP A 606 -29.45 10.39 -7.02
N ASN A 607 -28.40 11.16 -6.74
CA ASN A 607 -27.04 10.72 -6.66
C ASN A 607 -26.43 11.10 -5.29
N THR A 608 -25.44 10.31 -4.83
CA THR A 608 -24.72 10.58 -3.59
C THR A 608 -23.23 10.77 -3.87
N ASN A 609 -22.60 11.72 -3.19
CA ASN A 609 -21.16 11.88 -3.18
C ASN A 609 -20.66 12.15 -1.76
N ILE A 610 -19.41 11.75 -1.49
CA ILE A 610 -18.74 12.01 -0.23
C ILE A 610 -17.86 13.24 -0.39
N LEU A 611 -18.14 14.26 0.41
CA LEU A 611 -17.34 15.47 0.47
C LEU A 611 -16.44 15.43 1.70
N GLN A 612 -15.20 15.81 1.54
CA GLN A 612 -14.35 16.21 2.67
C GLN A 612 -14.50 17.71 2.87
N VAL A 613 -15.10 18.08 3.97
CA VAL A 613 -15.35 19.47 4.32
C VAL A 613 -14.41 19.85 5.46
N PRO A 614 -13.65 20.97 5.35
CA PRO A 614 -12.88 21.47 6.48
C PRO A 614 -13.84 21.83 7.63
N GLN A 615 -13.42 21.52 8.84
CA GLN A 615 -14.22 21.84 10.00
C GLN A 615 -14.23 23.36 10.21
N LYS A 616 -15.43 23.92 10.24
CA LYS A 616 -15.74 25.35 10.47
C LYS A 616 -15.01 26.37 9.58
N THR A 617 -15.80 27.19 8.97
CA THR A 617 -15.45 28.02 7.82
C THR A 617 -15.62 29.52 8.08
N ASP A 618 -15.77 29.93 9.33
CA ASP A 618 -16.01 31.32 9.67
C ASP A 618 -14.77 31.95 10.35
N ALA A 619 -14.40 33.14 9.88
CA ALA A 619 -13.21 33.85 10.38
C ALA A 619 -13.32 34.20 11.88
N THR A 620 -14.54 34.45 12.35
CA THR A 620 -14.81 34.76 13.76
C THR A 620 -14.53 33.57 14.68
N TRP A 621 -14.78 32.35 14.19
CA TRP A 621 -14.47 31.13 14.92
C TRP A 621 -12.95 30.93 15.07
N TRP A 622 -12.20 31.15 14.01
CA TRP A 622 -10.73 31.09 14.04
C TRP A 622 -10.16 32.11 15.01
N GLU A 623 -10.68 33.32 15.00
CA GLU A 623 -10.29 34.38 15.92
C GLU A 623 -10.60 34.01 17.37
N GLN A 624 -11.75 33.37 17.63
CA GLN A 624 -12.12 32.89 18.95
C GLN A 624 -11.25 31.73 19.43
N VAL A 625 -10.90 30.78 18.57
CA VAL A 625 -10.03 29.66 18.89
C VAL A 625 -8.64 30.17 19.24
N ILE A 626 -8.10 31.06 18.43
CA ILE A 626 -6.77 31.63 18.64
C ILE A 626 -6.73 32.49 19.90
N ASN A 627 -7.74 33.33 20.11
CA ASN A 627 -7.77 34.25 21.24
C ASN A 627 -8.13 33.59 22.59
N LYS A 628 -8.98 32.57 22.59
CA LYS A 628 -9.41 31.87 23.83
C LYS A 628 -8.48 30.80 24.30
N SER A 629 -7.97 29.95 23.42
CA SER A 629 -7.20 28.78 23.84
C SER A 629 -5.70 28.97 23.67
N GLY A 630 -5.26 29.81 22.74
CA GLY A 630 -3.88 29.85 22.30
C GLY A 630 -3.34 28.50 21.81
N LYS A 631 -4.25 27.55 21.55
CA LYS A 631 -3.97 26.17 21.17
C LYS A 631 -4.64 25.84 19.84
N ILE A 632 -3.92 25.09 19.02
CA ILE A 632 -4.38 24.64 17.71
C ILE A 632 -5.26 23.37 17.80
N ASN A 633 -5.52 22.85 18.99
CA ASN A 633 -6.19 21.58 19.22
C ASN A 633 -7.50 21.36 18.48
N ASP A 634 -8.23 22.45 18.19
CA ASP A 634 -9.53 22.37 17.51
C ASP A 634 -9.40 22.35 15.97
N ILE A 635 -8.18 22.58 15.44
CA ILE A 635 -7.90 22.62 14.00
C ILE A 635 -7.10 21.40 13.56
N ALA A 636 -6.17 20.98 14.44
CA ALA A 636 -5.31 19.85 14.17
C ALA A 636 -6.04 18.52 14.42
N ASP A 637 -5.93 17.60 13.49
CA ASP A 637 -6.33 16.21 13.68
C ASP A 637 -5.22 15.45 14.41
N THR A 638 -5.19 15.58 15.72
CA THR A 638 -4.20 14.92 16.56
C THR A 638 -4.30 13.40 16.52
N THR A 639 -5.52 12.86 16.32
CA THR A 639 -5.74 11.42 16.16
C THR A 639 -5.09 10.91 14.87
N LYS A 640 -5.27 11.62 13.76
CA LYS A 640 -4.62 11.29 12.49
C LYS A 640 -3.11 11.47 12.59
N ALA A 641 -2.62 12.53 13.24
CA ALA A 641 -1.20 12.73 13.48
C ALA A 641 -0.61 11.55 14.26
N ARG A 642 -1.25 11.15 15.36
CA ARG A 642 -0.83 10.01 16.18
C ARG A 642 -0.72 8.70 15.40
N THR A 643 -1.58 8.47 14.41
CA THR A 643 -1.62 7.22 13.66
C THR A 643 -0.81 7.25 12.36
N ALA A 644 -0.69 8.41 11.71
CA ALA A 644 -0.12 8.51 10.37
C ALA A 644 1.30 9.12 10.32
N TYR A 645 1.74 9.82 11.36
CA TYR A 645 3.00 10.56 11.32
C TYR A 645 4.23 9.67 11.10
N ALA A 646 4.38 8.61 11.90
CA ALA A 646 5.48 7.65 11.76
C ALA A 646 5.45 6.94 10.39
N VAL A 647 4.25 6.63 9.91
CA VAL A 647 4.02 5.98 8.62
C VAL A 647 4.48 6.85 7.46
N ASN A 648 4.03 8.10 7.46
CA ASN A 648 4.41 9.05 6.41
C ASN A 648 5.91 9.36 6.44
N GLY A 649 6.51 9.38 7.63
CA GLY A 649 7.95 9.52 7.82
C GLY A 649 8.72 8.34 7.20
N ASN A 650 8.27 7.11 7.45
CA ASN A 650 8.84 5.93 6.81
C ASN A 650 8.72 5.98 5.29
N HIS A 651 7.56 6.38 4.77
CA HIS A 651 7.36 6.53 3.33
C HIS A 651 8.27 7.60 2.71
N SER A 652 8.55 8.66 3.47
CA SER A 652 9.47 9.71 3.05
C SER A 652 10.93 9.23 2.99
N ASN A 653 11.33 8.41 3.97
CA ASN A 653 12.64 7.78 3.96
C ASN A 653 12.78 6.77 2.81
N ASP A 654 11.74 5.98 2.55
CA ASP A 654 11.63 5.09 1.38
C ASP A 654 11.80 5.86 0.06
N ALA A 655 11.08 6.98 -0.07
CA ALA A 655 11.19 7.87 -1.22
C ALA A 655 12.61 8.44 -1.41
N THR A 656 13.33 8.68 -0.33
CA THR A 656 14.72 9.13 -0.37
C THR A 656 15.64 8.03 -0.92
N LEU A 657 15.45 6.78 -0.52
CA LEU A 657 16.21 5.65 -1.07
C LEU A 657 15.96 5.49 -2.57
N VAL A 658 14.69 5.57 -2.99
CA VAL A 658 14.27 5.52 -4.39
C VAL A 658 14.89 6.67 -5.20
N LYS A 659 14.81 7.89 -4.70
CA LYS A 659 15.44 9.07 -5.32
C LYS A 659 16.94 8.84 -5.54
N ASN A 660 17.65 8.39 -4.52
CA ASN A 660 19.09 8.15 -4.58
C ASN A 660 19.44 7.02 -5.55
N PHE A 661 18.57 6.02 -5.71
CA PHE A 661 18.73 4.99 -6.74
C PHE A 661 18.59 5.54 -8.16
N HIS A 662 17.64 6.44 -8.41
CA HIS A 662 17.52 7.11 -9.70
C HIS A 662 18.68 8.04 -10.00
N LEU A 663 19.22 8.74 -8.99
CA LEU A 663 20.43 9.55 -9.13
C LEU A 663 21.66 8.70 -9.48
N TRP A 664 21.81 7.55 -8.82
CA TRP A 664 22.84 6.58 -9.20
C TRP A 664 22.67 6.12 -10.67
N GLY A 665 21.44 5.87 -11.09
CA GLY A 665 21.13 5.52 -12.47
C GLY A 665 21.56 6.62 -13.46
N LEU A 666 21.27 7.87 -13.13
CA LEU A 666 21.69 9.03 -13.92
C LEU A 666 23.22 9.12 -14.01
N GLU A 667 23.92 9.01 -12.89
CA GLU A 667 25.39 9.11 -12.83
C GLU A 667 26.09 7.99 -13.60
N ASN A 668 25.50 6.80 -13.62
CA ASN A 668 26.08 5.61 -14.26
C ASN A 668 25.46 5.28 -15.62
N ASN A 669 24.56 6.12 -16.14
CA ASN A 669 23.81 5.90 -17.38
C ASN A 669 23.08 4.53 -17.39
N VAL A 670 22.49 4.17 -16.25
CA VAL A 670 21.70 2.96 -16.06
C VAL A 670 20.23 3.33 -16.01
N GLN A 671 19.44 2.78 -16.92
CA GLN A 671 17.99 2.95 -16.90
C GLN A 671 17.42 2.32 -15.62
N THR A 672 16.74 3.12 -14.82
CA THR A 672 16.13 2.73 -13.56
C THR A 672 14.65 3.04 -13.54
N ALA A 673 13.85 2.12 -13.00
CA ALA A 673 12.48 2.38 -12.60
C ALA A 673 12.25 1.78 -11.21
N THR A 674 11.17 2.20 -10.57
CA THR A 674 10.83 1.70 -9.24
C THR A 674 9.33 1.46 -9.11
N ILE A 675 8.98 0.48 -8.29
CA ILE A 675 7.62 0.17 -7.93
C ILE A 675 7.60 0.18 -6.40
N HIS A 676 7.50 1.38 -5.84
CA HIS A 676 7.72 1.61 -4.42
C HIS A 676 9.12 1.13 -3.99
N ASP A 677 9.19 0.03 -3.25
CA ASP A 677 10.39 -0.61 -2.71
C ASP A 677 10.99 -1.70 -3.62
N ALA A 678 10.43 -1.90 -4.82
CA ALA A 678 11.00 -2.76 -5.83
C ALA A 678 11.77 -1.94 -6.88
N PHE A 679 12.99 -2.36 -7.17
CA PHE A 679 13.93 -1.68 -8.05
C PHE A 679 14.04 -2.44 -9.37
N PHE A 680 13.81 -1.76 -10.47
CA PHE A 680 13.69 -2.34 -11.80
C PHE A 680 14.82 -1.82 -12.70
N THR A 681 15.59 -2.74 -13.28
CA THR A 681 16.70 -2.43 -14.20
C THR A 681 16.79 -3.49 -15.30
N ASN A 682 17.58 -3.21 -16.35
CA ASN A 682 18.02 -4.28 -17.24
C ASN A 682 18.78 -5.33 -16.44
N ILE A 683 18.58 -6.61 -16.76
CA ILE A 683 19.21 -7.73 -16.04
C ILE A 683 20.75 -7.61 -15.98
N SER A 684 21.35 -7.02 -17.02
CA SER A 684 22.80 -6.81 -17.08
C SER A 684 23.32 -5.75 -16.08
N ASP A 685 22.45 -4.88 -15.59
CA ASP A 685 22.78 -3.87 -14.59
C ASP A 685 22.36 -4.27 -13.17
N MET A 686 21.70 -5.41 -13.02
CA MET A 686 21.05 -5.77 -11.75
C MET A 686 22.03 -5.95 -10.59
N LEU A 687 23.23 -6.51 -10.83
CA LEU A 687 24.25 -6.61 -9.80
C LEU A 687 24.79 -5.24 -9.39
N ASN A 688 25.07 -4.36 -10.35
CA ASN A 688 25.51 -3.00 -10.08
C ASN A 688 24.44 -2.21 -9.33
N GLY A 689 23.17 -2.40 -9.68
CA GLY A 689 22.03 -1.82 -8.96
C GLY A 689 21.93 -2.31 -7.51
N ARG A 690 22.20 -3.60 -7.27
CA ARG A 690 22.24 -4.17 -5.92
C ARG A 690 23.38 -3.56 -5.08
N ASP A 691 24.55 -3.40 -5.66
CA ASP A 691 25.69 -2.78 -4.98
C ASP A 691 25.44 -1.30 -4.69
N ALA A 692 24.81 -0.59 -5.64
CA ALA A 692 24.35 0.80 -5.41
C ALA A 692 23.39 0.89 -4.23
N LEU A 693 22.42 -0.02 -4.13
CA LEU A 693 21.47 -0.04 -3.01
C LEU A 693 22.17 -0.26 -1.68
N LYS A 694 23.19 -1.11 -1.62
CA LYS A 694 24.01 -1.28 -0.40
C LYS A 694 24.67 0.04 0.02
N GLN A 695 25.27 0.76 -0.93
CA GLN A 695 25.88 2.06 -0.66
C GLN A 695 24.85 3.09 -0.22
N ILE A 696 23.68 3.13 -0.86
CA ILE A 696 22.57 4.03 -0.50
C ILE A 696 22.09 3.74 0.93
N TYR A 697 21.93 2.47 1.30
CA TYR A 697 21.54 2.07 2.65
C TYR A 697 22.62 2.42 3.68
N ALA A 698 23.90 2.15 3.38
CA ALA A 698 25.00 2.53 4.25
C ALA A 698 25.08 4.04 4.45
N ASN A 699 24.91 4.83 3.38
CA ASN A 699 24.91 6.29 3.46
C ASN A 699 23.72 6.82 4.28
N SER A 700 22.58 6.15 4.26
CA SER A 700 21.42 6.55 5.07
C SER A 700 21.68 6.51 6.59
N LEU A 701 22.66 5.71 7.04
CA LEU A 701 23.08 5.68 8.45
C LEU A 701 23.76 6.96 8.93
N LYS A 702 24.22 7.83 8.02
CA LYS A 702 24.81 9.14 8.36
C LYS A 702 23.78 10.08 8.95
N ALA A 703 22.50 9.90 8.58
CA ALA A 703 21.42 10.68 9.13
C ALA A 703 21.06 10.22 10.56
N ASN A 704 20.94 11.17 11.47
CA ASN A 704 20.41 10.95 12.81
C ASN A 704 18.95 11.40 12.84
N VAL A 705 18.10 10.67 12.11
CA VAL A 705 16.71 11.08 11.82
C VAL A 705 15.93 11.38 13.10
N VAL A 706 16.03 10.54 14.12
CA VAL A 706 15.25 10.70 15.38
C VAL A 706 15.64 11.98 16.08
N GLU A 707 16.95 12.24 16.22
CA GLU A 707 17.49 13.47 16.82
C GLU A 707 17.12 14.69 15.96
N ALA A 708 17.34 14.61 14.66
CA ALA A 708 17.05 15.70 13.73
C ALA A 708 15.56 16.11 13.74
N VAL A 709 14.64 15.15 13.85
CA VAL A 709 13.21 15.44 14.00
C VAL A 709 12.92 16.15 15.31
N LEU A 710 13.50 15.71 16.41
CA LEU A 710 13.33 16.36 17.72
C LEU A 710 13.91 17.77 17.72
N ASP A 711 15.10 17.96 17.16
CA ASP A 711 15.75 19.27 17.06
C ASP A 711 14.95 20.24 16.20
N GLU A 712 14.40 19.78 15.06
CA GLU A 712 13.55 20.59 14.20
C GLU A 712 12.24 20.98 14.90
N MET A 713 11.62 20.05 15.64
CA MET A 713 10.43 20.35 16.43
C MET A 713 10.72 21.34 17.57
N LEU A 714 11.89 21.22 18.23
CA LEU A 714 12.33 22.19 19.24
C LEU A 714 12.51 23.58 18.63
N ALA A 715 13.18 23.66 17.48
CA ALA A 715 13.38 24.91 16.75
C ALA A 715 12.05 25.58 16.36
N ARG A 716 11.01 24.80 16.13
CA ARG A 716 9.65 25.27 15.79
C ARG A 716 8.72 25.43 16.98
N GLY A 717 9.22 25.33 18.20
CA GLY A 717 8.46 25.68 19.41
C GLY A 717 7.93 24.50 20.23
N LEU A 718 8.41 23.28 20.02
CA LEU A 718 8.22 22.21 21.00
C LEU A 718 8.82 22.64 22.34
N PRO A 719 8.07 22.58 23.46
CA PRO A 719 8.60 22.99 24.77
C PRO A 719 9.86 22.19 25.14
N LYS A 720 10.90 22.89 25.62
CA LYS A 720 12.20 22.27 25.99
C LYS A 720 12.04 21.10 26.99
N LYS A 721 11.07 21.21 27.89
CA LYS A 721 10.76 20.13 28.83
C LYS A 721 10.30 18.84 28.10
N LEU A 722 9.42 18.98 27.12
CA LEU A 722 8.95 17.83 26.31
C LEU A 722 10.08 17.30 25.43
N TYR A 723 10.86 18.17 24.81
CA TYR A 723 12.04 17.77 24.05
C TYR A 723 12.97 16.88 24.87
N ASN A 724 13.32 17.31 26.12
CA ASN A 724 14.18 16.52 26.99
C ASN A 724 13.56 15.16 27.35
N GLN A 725 12.26 15.14 27.66
CA GLN A 725 11.53 13.88 27.94
C GLN A 725 11.55 12.92 26.78
N TYR A 726 11.30 13.41 25.56
CA TYR A 726 11.33 12.59 24.36
C TYR A 726 12.76 12.15 24.01
N MET A 727 13.76 12.99 24.24
CA MET A 727 15.16 12.62 24.04
C MET A 727 15.57 11.48 24.98
N GLU A 728 15.26 11.59 26.27
CA GLU A 728 15.50 10.54 27.27
C GLU A 728 14.74 9.24 26.93
N GLU A 729 13.48 9.37 26.50
CA GLU A 729 12.68 8.21 26.08
C GLU A 729 13.28 7.55 24.85
N ALA A 730 13.69 8.32 23.83
CA ALA A 730 14.27 7.78 22.60
C ALA A 730 15.57 7.00 22.91
N ILE A 731 16.43 7.52 23.79
CA ILE A 731 17.64 6.83 24.23
C ILE A 731 17.29 5.56 25.01
N SER A 732 16.37 5.65 25.97
CA SER A 732 16.00 4.50 26.82
C SER A 732 15.38 3.34 26.04
N LYS A 733 14.65 3.65 24.96
CA LYS A 733 14.04 2.66 24.06
C LYS A 733 14.96 2.21 22.92
N GLY A 734 16.17 2.78 22.82
CA GLY A 734 17.12 2.45 21.75
C GLY A 734 16.70 2.97 20.37
N LEU A 735 15.82 3.98 20.31
CA LEU A 735 15.51 4.69 19.07
C LEU A 735 16.67 5.59 18.65
N ILE A 736 17.41 6.11 19.63
CA ILE A 736 18.71 6.77 19.48
C ILE A 736 19.75 5.86 20.10
N PRO A 737 20.67 5.29 19.34
CA PRO A 737 21.67 4.38 19.86
C PRO A 737 22.78 5.15 20.60
N VAL A 738 22.83 5.01 21.91
CA VAL A 738 23.92 5.54 22.74
C VAL A 738 24.73 4.36 23.27
N PRO A 739 26.02 4.22 22.89
CA PRO A 739 26.87 3.17 23.38
C PRO A 739 26.92 3.12 24.91
N GLY A 740 26.63 1.98 25.51
CA GLY A 740 26.71 1.74 26.95
C GLY A 740 25.50 2.18 27.79
N VAL A 741 24.50 2.83 27.22
CA VAL A 741 23.33 3.35 27.95
C VAL A 741 22.04 2.59 27.65
N SER A 742 21.87 2.06 26.44
CA SER A 742 20.66 1.34 26.08
C SER A 742 20.60 -0.04 26.77
N LYS A 743 19.54 -0.30 27.52
CA LYS A 743 19.26 -1.57 28.22
C LYS A 743 19.13 -2.80 27.28
N ILE A 744 18.99 -2.57 26.01
CA ILE A 744 18.96 -3.60 24.98
C ILE A 744 20.41 -3.72 24.52
N GLY A 745 21.06 -4.87 24.75
CA GLY A 745 22.45 -5.17 24.36
C GLY A 745 22.69 -5.10 22.84
N ASN A 746 22.10 -4.12 22.19
CA ASN A 746 22.00 -3.94 20.76
C ASN A 746 23.32 -3.40 20.26
N LYS A 747 24.00 -4.23 19.50
CA LYS A 747 25.05 -3.76 18.62
C LYS A 747 24.45 -2.71 17.71
N VAL A 748 24.98 -1.50 17.73
CA VAL A 748 24.58 -0.42 16.82
C VAL A 748 24.89 -0.83 15.40
N LEU A 749 23.93 -0.64 14.48
CA LEU A 749 24.14 -0.88 13.06
C LEU A 749 25.13 0.16 12.52
N THR A 750 26.16 -0.31 11.83
CA THR A 750 27.20 0.52 11.23
C THR A 750 27.26 0.33 9.71
N GLU A 751 27.86 1.30 9.01
CA GLU A 751 28.14 1.18 7.58
C GLU A 751 28.91 -0.09 7.25
N LYS A 752 29.90 -0.45 8.08
CA LYS A 752 30.68 -1.69 7.94
C LYS A 752 29.81 -2.93 8.00
N ASP A 753 28.77 -2.96 8.80
CA ASP A 753 27.86 -4.11 8.87
C ASP A 753 27.11 -4.33 7.56
N ILE A 754 26.72 -3.25 6.88
CA ILE A 754 26.04 -3.29 5.58
C ILE A 754 27.04 -3.62 4.46
N LEU A 755 28.20 -2.99 4.48
CA LEU A 755 29.23 -3.10 3.43
C LEU A 755 30.14 -4.31 3.57
N LYS A 756 30.19 -4.94 4.74
CA LYS A 756 31.06 -6.11 5.04
C LYS A 756 30.83 -7.28 4.09
N ALA A 757 29.72 -7.28 3.37
CA ALA A 757 29.48 -8.22 2.29
C ALA A 757 30.41 -8.05 1.09
N GLU A 758 31.03 -6.90 0.88
CA GLU A 758 31.96 -6.73 -0.26
C GLU A 758 33.17 -7.65 -0.16
N ASP A 759 33.74 -7.80 1.03
CA ASP A 759 34.88 -8.69 1.23
C ASP A 759 34.46 -10.15 1.06
N ILE A 760 33.27 -10.50 1.47
CA ILE A 760 32.69 -11.83 1.31
C ILE A 760 32.33 -12.09 -0.15
N LEU A 761 31.70 -11.13 -0.84
CA LEU A 761 31.28 -11.28 -2.24
C LEU A 761 32.45 -11.17 -3.25
N ARG A 762 33.50 -10.41 -2.94
CA ARG A 762 34.70 -10.27 -3.77
C ARG A 762 35.74 -11.38 -3.53
N GLY A 763 35.73 -12.01 -2.35
CA GLY A 763 36.60 -13.16 -2.02
C GLY A 763 36.25 -14.43 -2.77
N ILE A 764 35.11 -14.48 -3.46
CA ILE A 764 34.64 -15.64 -4.21
C ILE A 764 35.24 -15.67 -5.60
N LYS A 765 36.50 -15.76 -5.72
CA LYS A 765 37.05 -15.97 -7.06
C LYS A 765 37.02 -17.40 -7.51
N ASP A 766 37.05 -18.40 -6.65
CA ASP A 766 37.35 -19.75 -7.10
C ASP A 766 36.66 -20.94 -6.39
N ASP A 767 35.94 -20.77 -5.27
CA ASP A 767 35.30 -21.90 -4.59
C ASP A 767 33.75 -21.78 -4.53
N PHE A 768 33.12 -22.68 -5.28
CA PHE A 768 31.67 -22.77 -5.46
C PHE A 768 30.89 -23.36 -4.27
N GLU A 769 31.54 -23.63 -3.14
CA GLU A 769 30.94 -24.39 -2.04
C GLU A 769 30.48 -23.56 -0.84
N GLU A 770 30.80 -22.26 -0.73
CA GLU A 770 30.37 -21.44 0.40
C GLU A 770 29.25 -20.50 0.06
N ASP A 771 28.18 -20.58 0.83
CA ASP A 771 26.95 -19.82 0.76
C ASP A 771 27.15 -18.39 1.26
N TYR A 772 27.04 -17.43 0.34
CA TYR A 772 27.25 -16.03 0.66
C TYR A 772 25.94 -15.29 0.85
N GLY A 773 25.94 -14.54 1.91
CA GLY A 773 24.85 -13.89 2.57
C GLY A 773 23.77 -13.21 1.73
N TRP A 774 22.57 -13.26 2.25
CA TRP A 774 21.43 -12.52 1.77
C TRP A 774 21.54 -11.04 2.12
N TYR A 775 21.32 -10.21 1.12
CA TYR A 775 21.18 -8.79 1.25
C TYR A 775 19.73 -8.37 0.92
N GLY A 776 19.25 -7.23 1.47
CA GLY A 776 17.88 -6.76 1.53
C GLY A 776 16.99 -6.75 0.29
N VAL A 777 17.52 -7.11 -0.89
CA VAL A 777 16.78 -7.29 -2.14
C VAL A 777 17.00 -8.69 -2.68
N GLY A 778 15.93 -9.31 -3.16
CA GLY A 778 15.95 -10.69 -3.63
C GLY A 778 15.35 -10.92 -5.00
#